data_c9695b5550aa1ef4d1006a26934aae06
#
_entry.id   c9695b5550aa1ef4d1006a26934aae06
#
_cell.length_a   1.000
_cell.length_b   1.000
_cell.length_c   1.000
_cell.angle_alpha   90.00
_cell.angle_beta   90.00
_cell.angle_gamma   90.00
#
_symmetry.space_group_name_H-M   'P 1'
#
loop_
_entity.id
_entity.type
_entity.pdbx_description
1 polymer ?
#
loop_
_entity_poly.entity_id
_entity_poly.type
_entity_poly.pdbx_seq_one_letter_code
_entity_poly.pdbx_strand_id
1 'polypeptide(L)'
;MYSHFDNVQAFENIFFIFSIFLRCSEQIVYLYTHIVLILYMSRTDDIKRMAELTALLDYHSHKYYVENAPEISDFEFDGLLRELQELETLHPDAADPNSPTKRVGSDLTTEFESVEHRYPMQSLSNTYSSEELGEWIERVVREIGNNVEFVCELKFDGTAISLCYEDGTLLRAVTRGDGRRGDDVTNNVRTIGSVPLRLRGEGYPAIFEIRGEIIMPYASFERLNREREAAGEQLLANPRNAAAGTLKQQSSQVVAQRGLDCSLYHLAGDELPYATHWENLQAARSWGFKISDSMRICRSREEIEAFIAYWDTERKNLPYATDGVVIKVNSYAHQRQLGSTAKAPRWAVAYKFQAEKALTKLLSVDFQVGRTGAITPVANLDPVQLAGTVVKRASLHNAEQIALMDIRLGDMVYVEKGGEIIPKITGVELTMRSAESAPFEYITQCPECRSELVRYEGEAKHYCPNSAACKPQIIGRIEHFVGRKAMDIEGLGGETIELLWHNDMLHNIGDIYHLDPMRLASLPRLGEKSAANILEGVRRSLEVPFERVLFALGIRFVGETTAKYLALHFRTLDAIAAATKEELAEAEEVGAKIADAIVEYFKDEANRAIIATLREAGLRFEAVNKQQKSSALEGKSVVISGKFEGRSRDDMKALVEEHGGRNLATVSANVDFVVAGENMGPAKRQKAEKLGVKILSEQEFMALIAEGQNYVDGAEAETISETKSAEKPIQGTLF
;
A
#
# COMPACT_ATOMS: atom_id res chain seq x y z
N MET A 1 -63.02 -1.61 -84.04
CA MET A 1 -63.60 -1.97 -82.72
C MET A 1 -62.85 -3.16 -82.09
N TYR A 2 -61.48 -3.19 -82.12
CA TYR A 2 -60.68 -4.33 -81.59
C TYR A 2 -59.45 -3.89 -80.84
N SER A 3 -59.35 -2.64 -80.28
CA SER A 3 -58.20 -2.17 -79.55
C SER A 3 -58.46 -1.78 -78.07
N HIS A 4 -59.66 -2.05 -77.53
CA HIS A 4 -60.00 -1.70 -76.14
C HIS A 4 -60.12 -2.89 -75.20
N PHE A 5 -60.10 -4.11 -75.68
CA PHE A 5 -60.18 -5.30 -74.80
C PHE A 5 -58.84 -5.78 -74.26
N ASP A 6 -57.73 -5.54 -74.93
CA ASP A 6 -56.42 -6.01 -74.49
C ASP A 6 -55.84 -5.18 -73.33
N ASN A 7 -56.24 -3.93 -73.14
CA ASN A 7 -55.78 -3.09 -72.07
C ASN A 7 -56.41 -3.41 -70.69
N VAL A 8 -57.66 -3.92 -70.68
CA VAL A 8 -58.32 -4.23 -69.41
C VAL A 8 -57.77 -5.53 -68.85
N GLN A 9 -57.50 -6.53 -69.70
CA GLN A 9 -56.89 -7.81 -69.25
C GLN A 9 -55.41 -7.61 -68.73
N ALA A 10 -54.67 -6.68 -69.33
CA ALA A 10 -53.36 -6.35 -68.87
C ALA A 10 -53.40 -5.61 -67.52
N PHE A 11 -54.37 -4.73 -67.28
CA PHE A 11 -54.57 -4.05 -65.99
C PHE A 11 -55.03 -5.03 -64.90
N GLU A 12 -55.92 -5.95 -65.18
CA GLU A 12 -56.34 -6.99 -64.23
C GLU A 12 -55.17 -7.92 -63.84
N ASN A 13 -54.35 -8.32 -64.80
CA ASN A 13 -53.16 -9.14 -64.54
C ASN A 13 -52.07 -8.35 -63.69
N ILE A 14 -51.83 -7.07 -63.96
CA ILE A 14 -50.98 -6.26 -63.15
C ILE A 14 -51.55 -6.10 -61.75
N PHE A 15 -52.83 -5.88 -61.60
CA PHE A 15 -53.49 -5.75 -60.29
C PHE A 15 -53.45 -7.08 -59.49
N PHE A 16 -53.60 -8.20 -60.20
CA PHE A 16 -53.51 -9.53 -59.62
C PHE A 16 -52.06 -9.84 -59.17
N ILE A 17 -51.05 -9.52 -59.97
CA ILE A 17 -49.61 -9.67 -59.62
C ILE A 17 -49.26 -8.75 -58.45
N PHE A 18 -49.77 -7.52 -58.45
CA PHE A 18 -49.53 -6.55 -57.37
C PHE A 18 -50.22 -7.01 -56.06
N SER A 19 -51.38 -7.57 -56.13
CA SER A 19 -52.14 -8.17 -55.00
C SER A 19 -51.41 -9.38 -54.42
N ILE A 20 -50.82 -10.22 -55.26
CA ILE A 20 -50.03 -11.39 -54.84
C ILE A 20 -48.70 -10.87 -54.17
N PHE A 21 -48.03 -9.83 -54.72
CA PHE A 21 -46.82 -9.27 -54.18
C PHE A 21 -47.07 -8.60 -52.83
N LEU A 22 -48.15 -7.88 -52.64
CA LEU A 22 -48.60 -7.31 -51.38
C LEU A 22 -48.90 -8.41 -50.33
N ARG A 23 -49.60 -9.46 -50.68
CA ARG A 23 -49.87 -10.59 -49.77
C ARG A 23 -48.61 -11.38 -49.40
N CYS A 24 -47.67 -11.56 -50.33
CA CYS A 24 -46.38 -12.15 -50.03
C CYS A 24 -45.53 -11.27 -49.13
N SER A 25 -45.57 -9.93 -49.32
CA SER A 25 -44.85 -9.00 -48.44
C SER A 25 -45.44 -8.98 -47.01
N GLU A 26 -46.74 -8.99 -46.85
CA GLU A 26 -47.40 -9.08 -45.54
C GLU A 26 -47.09 -10.41 -44.82
N GLN A 27 -47.07 -11.53 -45.53
CA GLN A 27 -46.70 -12.83 -44.95
C GLN A 27 -45.21 -12.89 -44.57
N ILE A 28 -44.31 -12.27 -45.35
CA ILE A 28 -42.89 -12.19 -45.04
C ILE A 28 -42.67 -11.28 -43.82
N VAL A 29 -43.35 -10.15 -43.73
CA VAL A 29 -43.28 -9.25 -42.56
C VAL A 29 -43.86 -9.93 -41.32
N TYR A 30 -44.99 -10.67 -41.45
CA TYR A 30 -45.54 -11.42 -40.33
C TYR A 30 -44.59 -12.54 -39.84
N LEU A 31 -44.01 -13.30 -40.78
CA LEU A 31 -43.02 -14.34 -40.44
C LEU A 31 -41.77 -13.75 -39.79
N TYR A 32 -41.27 -12.63 -40.33
CA TYR A 32 -40.10 -11.91 -39.77
C TYR A 32 -40.38 -11.39 -38.34
N THR A 33 -41.54 -10.75 -38.12
CA THR A 33 -41.94 -10.26 -36.79
C THR A 33 -42.15 -11.42 -35.80
N HIS A 34 -42.68 -12.56 -36.21
CA HIS A 34 -42.79 -13.74 -35.35
C HIS A 34 -41.43 -14.35 -35.01
N ILE A 35 -40.55 -14.48 -35.98
CA ILE A 35 -39.19 -14.98 -35.74
C ILE A 35 -38.44 -14.04 -34.79
N VAL A 36 -38.50 -12.70 -34.99
CA VAL A 36 -37.88 -11.72 -34.11
C VAL A 36 -38.47 -11.79 -32.69
N LEU A 37 -39.78 -11.97 -32.56
CA LEU A 37 -40.45 -12.11 -31.28
C LEU A 37 -40.05 -13.39 -30.54
N ILE A 38 -39.95 -14.52 -31.24
CA ILE A 38 -39.48 -15.80 -30.69
C ILE A 38 -38.04 -15.70 -30.24
N LEU A 39 -37.16 -15.10 -31.06
CA LEU A 39 -35.75 -14.89 -30.69
C LEU A 39 -35.61 -13.94 -29.49
N TYR A 40 -36.43 -12.90 -29.42
CA TYR A 40 -36.44 -11.97 -28.28
C TYR A 40 -36.93 -12.65 -27.00
N MET A 41 -37.97 -13.47 -27.07
CA MET A 41 -38.49 -14.24 -25.92
C MET A 41 -37.45 -15.27 -25.43
N SER A 42 -36.81 -16.02 -26.35
CA SER A 42 -35.73 -16.96 -26.03
C SER A 42 -34.60 -16.27 -25.32
N ARG A 43 -34.12 -15.11 -25.83
CA ARG A 43 -33.04 -14.32 -25.19
C ARG A 43 -33.45 -13.86 -23.79
N THR A 44 -34.67 -13.43 -23.57
CA THR A 44 -35.15 -12.96 -22.26
C THR A 44 -35.19 -14.11 -21.27
N ASP A 45 -35.59 -15.31 -21.68
CA ASP A 45 -35.60 -16.50 -20.84
C ASP A 45 -34.16 -16.96 -20.51
N ASP A 46 -33.21 -16.89 -21.46
CA ASP A 46 -31.81 -17.20 -21.26
C ASP A 46 -31.17 -16.25 -20.26
N ILE A 47 -31.38 -14.93 -20.38
CA ILE A 47 -30.85 -13.93 -19.43
C ILE A 47 -31.43 -14.17 -18.02
N LYS A 48 -32.70 -14.49 -17.91
CA LYS A 48 -33.32 -14.84 -16.63
C LYS A 48 -32.68 -16.10 -16.03
N ARG A 49 -32.45 -17.12 -16.86
CA ARG A 49 -31.80 -18.37 -16.46
C ARG A 49 -30.34 -18.12 -16.01
N MET A 50 -29.60 -17.25 -16.70
CA MET A 50 -28.25 -16.82 -16.26
C MET A 50 -28.26 -16.21 -14.85
N ALA A 51 -29.24 -15.34 -14.57
CA ALA A 51 -29.36 -14.73 -13.23
C ALA A 51 -29.71 -15.77 -12.15
N GLU A 52 -30.60 -16.74 -12.44
CA GLU A 52 -30.93 -17.83 -11.54
C GLU A 52 -29.71 -18.73 -11.25
N LEU A 53 -28.95 -19.10 -12.28
CA LEU A 53 -27.75 -19.94 -12.16
C LEU A 53 -26.64 -19.21 -11.36
N THR A 54 -26.45 -17.92 -11.63
CA THR A 54 -25.49 -17.10 -10.88
C THR A 54 -25.83 -17.10 -9.39
N ALA A 55 -27.08 -16.82 -9.02
CA ALA A 55 -27.52 -16.83 -7.63
C ALA A 55 -27.36 -18.19 -6.96
N LEU A 56 -27.66 -19.28 -7.68
CA LEU A 56 -27.53 -20.65 -7.16
C LEU A 56 -26.07 -21.06 -6.95
N LEU A 57 -25.19 -20.74 -7.89
CA LEU A 57 -23.75 -21.01 -7.81
C LEU A 57 -23.09 -20.18 -6.69
N ASP A 58 -23.46 -18.92 -6.51
CA ASP A 58 -23.00 -18.10 -5.40
C ASP A 58 -23.48 -18.66 -4.04
N TYR A 59 -24.69 -19.18 -3.97
CA TYR A 59 -25.20 -19.82 -2.77
C TYR A 59 -24.38 -21.08 -2.42
N HIS A 60 -24.18 -22.00 -3.36
CA HIS A 60 -23.45 -23.23 -3.11
C HIS A 60 -21.94 -23.00 -2.89
N SER A 61 -21.33 -22.00 -3.56
CA SER A 61 -19.96 -21.56 -3.27
C SER A 61 -19.80 -21.10 -1.83
N HIS A 62 -20.73 -20.31 -1.31
CA HIS A 62 -20.70 -19.87 0.07
C HIS A 62 -20.83 -21.03 1.05
N LYS A 63 -21.77 -21.95 0.81
CA LYS A 63 -21.94 -23.17 1.62
C LYS A 63 -20.65 -23.96 1.68
N TYR A 64 -19.95 -24.10 0.56
CA TYR A 64 -18.71 -24.86 0.47
C TYR A 64 -17.52 -24.14 1.11
N TYR A 65 -17.23 -22.89 0.68
CA TYR A 65 -15.98 -22.19 1.04
C TYR A 65 -16.04 -21.40 2.36
N VAL A 66 -17.24 -20.99 2.79
CA VAL A 66 -17.41 -20.14 3.98
C VAL A 66 -17.99 -20.94 5.14
N GLU A 67 -19.08 -21.70 4.90
CA GLU A 67 -19.75 -22.47 5.95
C GLU A 67 -19.18 -23.88 6.15
N ASN A 68 -18.35 -24.39 5.24
CA ASN A 68 -17.86 -25.78 5.20
C ASN A 68 -19.00 -26.82 5.28
N ALA A 69 -20.15 -26.53 4.69
CA ALA A 69 -21.37 -27.34 4.72
C ALA A 69 -21.96 -27.49 3.31
N PRO A 70 -21.28 -28.22 2.39
CA PRO A 70 -21.76 -28.40 1.02
C PRO A 70 -23.11 -29.13 1.01
N GLU A 71 -24.06 -28.63 0.20
CA GLU A 71 -25.41 -29.20 0.05
C GLU A 71 -25.57 -29.94 -1.27
N ILE A 72 -24.69 -29.73 -2.26
CA ILE A 72 -24.63 -30.45 -3.52
C ILE A 72 -23.26 -31.06 -3.75
N SER A 73 -23.17 -32.04 -4.63
CA SER A 73 -21.93 -32.66 -5.05
C SER A 73 -21.13 -31.75 -6.00
N ASP A 74 -19.83 -31.96 -6.11
CA ASP A 74 -18.95 -31.26 -7.07
C ASP A 74 -19.44 -31.46 -8.50
N PHE A 75 -19.96 -32.66 -8.82
CA PHE A 75 -20.54 -32.96 -10.16
C PHE A 75 -21.77 -32.12 -10.48
N GLU A 76 -22.67 -31.92 -9.52
CA GLU A 76 -23.85 -31.08 -9.67
C GLU A 76 -23.47 -29.62 -9.81
N PHE A 77 -22.50 -29.15 -9.01
CA PHE A 77 -21.95 -27.80 -9.10
C PHE A 77 -21.33 -27.52 -10.48
N ASP A 78 -20.52 -28.45 -10.98
CA ASP A 78 -19.86 -28.33 -12.29
C ASP A 78 -20.89 -28.32 -13.43
N GLY A 79 -22.03 -29.06 -13.27
CA GLY A 79 -23.14 -29.05 -14.22
C GLY A 79 -23.78 -27.66 -14.34
N LEU A 80 -24.11 -27.04 -13.21
CA LEU A 80 -24.65 -25.67 -13.16
C LEU A 80 -23.67 -24.62 -13.72
N LEU A 81 -22.40 -24.77 -13.41
CA LEU A 81 -21.35 -23.86 -13.90
C LEU A 81 -21.19 -23.94 -15.42
N ARG A 82 -21.25 -25.14 -15.99
CA ARG A 82 -21.18 -25.36 -17.43
C ARG A 82 -22.39 -24.76 -18.15
N GLU A 83 -23.61 -24.96 -17.63
CA GLU A 83 -24.84 -24.36 -18.17
C GLU A 83 -24.70 -22.83 -18.21
N LEU A 84 -24.22 -22.20 -17.14
CA LEU A 84 -24.00 -20.76 -17.11
C LEU A 84 -22.93 -20.30 -18.14
N GLN A 85 -21.82 -21.03 -18.30
CA GLN A 85 -20.80 -20.74 -19.30
C GLN A 85 -21.32 -20.79 -20.73
N GLU A 86 -22.18 -21.77 -21.06
CA GLU A 86 -22.82 -21.91 -22.37
C GLU A 86 -23.73 -20.72 -22.67
N LEU A 87 -24.53 -20.30 -21.69
CA LEU A 87 -25.42 -19.13 -21.82
C LEU A 87 -24.66 -17.81 -21.94
N GLU A 88 -23.59 -17.62 -21.19
CA GLU A 88 -22.74 -16.44 -21.30
C GLU A 88 -21.99 -16.37 -22.65
N THR A 89 -21.65 -17.52 -23.22
CA THR A 89 -21.07 -17.61 -24.57
C THR A 89 -22.06 -17.20 -25.65
N LEU A 90 -23.36 -17.55 -25.47
CA LEU A 90 -24.42 -17.13 -26.35
C LEU A 90 -24.80 -15.65 -26.22
N HIS A 91 -24.67 -15.09 -25.01
CA HIS A 91 -25.06 -13.71 -24.68
C HIS A 91 -23.92 -12.94 -23.99
N PRO A 92 -22.77 -12.72 -24.67
CA PRO A 92 -21.58 -12.10 -24.05
C PRO A 92 -21.81 -10.67 -23.59
N ASP A 93 -22.76 -9.95 -24.18
CA ASP A 93 -23.17 -8.60 -23.78
C ASP A 93 -24.02 -8.55 -22.50
N ALA A 94 -24.63 -9.70 -22.11
CA ALA A 94 -25.35 -9.85 -20.86
C ALA A 94 -24.53 -10.56 -19.75
N ALA A 95 -23.32 -11.00 -20.06
CA ALA A 95 -22.44 -11.68 -19.10
C ALA A 95 -21.93 -10.72 -18.02
N ASP A 96 -22.08 -11.14 -16.76
CA ASP A 96 -21.61 -10.36 -15.60
C ASP A 96 -20.08 -10.44 -15.46
N PRO A 97 -19.35 -9.32 -15.32
CA PRO A 97 -17.92 -9.32 -14.97
C PRO A 97 -17.58 -10.11 -13.69
N ASN A 98 -18.53 -10.20 -12.75
CA ASN A 98 -18.40 -10.94 -11.49
C ASN A 98 -19.18 -12.26 -11.49
N SER A 99 -19.42 -12.87 -12.66
CA SER A 99 -20.01 -14.20 -12.75
C SER A 99 -19.17 -15.26 -12.04
N PRO A 100 -19.78 -16.27 -11.40
CA PRO A 100 -19.08 -17.45 -10.86
C PRO A 100 -18.19 -18.15 -11.89
N THR A 101 -18.50 -18.05 -13.18
CA THR A 101 -17.68 -18.60 -14.28
C THR A 101 -16.28 -17.96 -14.35
N LYS A 102 -16.12 -16.72 -13.88
CA LYS A 102 -14.82 -16.01 -13.83
C LYS A 102 -13.90 -16.54 -12.74
N ARG A 103 -14.41 -17.32 -11.79
CA ARG A 103 -13.59 -18.00 -10.76
C ARG A 103 -12.66 -19.07 -11.36
N VAL A 104 -12.95 -19.56 -12.55
CA VAL A 104 -12.15 -20.60 -13.22
C VAL A 104 -10.85 -20.04 -13.81
N GLY A 105 -10.73 -18.71 -13.94
CA GLY A 105 -9.52 -18.01 -14.40
C GLY A 105 -9.20 -18.28 -15.88
N SER A 106 -9.26 -17.26 -16.71
CA SER A 106 -8.83 -17.35 -18.11
C SER A 106 -7.94 -16.21 -18.54
N ASP A 107 -7.72 -15.22 -17.65
CA ASP A 107 -7.07 -13.97 -17.99
C ASP A 107 -5.58 -14.01 -17.74
N LEU A 108 -4.78 -13.65 -18.74
CA LEU A 108 -3.34 -13.42 -18.64
C LEU A 108 -3.12 -11.92 -18.42
N THR A 109 -2.60 -11.58 -17.24
CA THR A 109 -2.19 -10.22 -16.91
C THR A 109 -0.71 -10.06 -17.22
N THR A 110 -0.35 -9.12 -18.07
CA THR A 110 1.07 -8.88 -18.42
C THR A 110 1.79 -8.06 -17.35
N GLU A 111 1.11 -7.10 -16.74
CA GLU A 111 1.59 -6.24 -15.65
C GLU A 111 0.43 -5.93 -14.70
N PHE A 112 0.72 -5.76 -13.40
CA PHE A 112 -0.28 -5.32 -12.42
C PHE A 112 -0.27 -3.80 -12.34
N GLU A 113 -1.44 -3.18 -12.52
CA GLU A 113 -1.59 -1.74 -12.38
C GLU A 113 -1.37 -1.33 -10.93
N SER A 114 -0.59 -0.27 -10.70
CA SER A 114 -0.40 0.31 -9.37
C SER A 114 -1.51 1.29 -9.06
N VAL A 115 -2.33 1.00 -8.06
CA VAL A 115 -3.54 1.74 -7.69
C VAL A 115 -3.40 2.37 -6.31
N GLU A 116 -3.91 3.59 -6.14
CA GLU A 116 -3.97 4.27 -4.85
C GLU A 116 -5.13 3.72 -4.00
N HIS A 117 -4.86 3.46 -2.71
CA HIS A 117 -5.87 3.07 -1.74
C HIS A 117 -6.76 4.25 -1.39
N ARG A 118 -8.07 4.05 -1.38
CA ARG A 118 -9.01 5.07 -0.91
C ARG A 118 -8.78 5.40 0.57
N TYR A 119 -8.48 4.40 1.36
CA TYR A 119 -8.09 4.53 2.77
C TYR A 119 -6.68 3.95 2.96
N PRO A 120 -5.71 4.68 3.56
CA PRO A 120 -4.34 4.18 3.73
C PRO A 120 -4.28 2.85 4.50
N MET A 121 -3.48 1.88 4.02
CA MET A 121 -3.24 0.59 4.67
C MET A 121 -2.01 0.64 5.57
N GLN A 122 -2.18 1.15 6.78
CA GLN A 122 -1.09 1.28 7.75
C GLN A 122 -0.65 -0.09 8.31
N SER A 123 0.64 -0.20 8.64
CA SER A 123 1.16 -1.33 9.41
C SER A 123 0.78 -1.19 10.89
N LEU A 124 0.77 -2.30 11.63
CA LEU A 124 0.56 -2.26 13.08
C LEU A 124 1.90 -2.12 13.82
N SER A 125 1.89 -1.46 14.98
CA SER A 125 2.99 -1.55 15.94
C SER A 125 3.02 -2.95 16.55
N ASN A 126 4.22 -3.47 16.82
CA ASN A 126 4.38 -4.77 17.45
C ASN A 126 4.69 -4.64 18.94
N THR A 127 4.23 -5.62 19.72
CA THR A 127 4.63 -5.89 21.10
C THR A 127 5.04 -7.34 21.24
N TYR A 128 5.96 -7.64 22.14
CA TYR A 128 6.54 -8.98 22.31
C TYR A 128 6.46 -9.47 23.75
N SER A 129 6.05 -8.64 24.69
CA SER A 129 5.92 -8.98 26.09
C SER A 129 4.62 -8.47 26.71
N SER A 130 4.22 -9.04 27.84
CA SER A 130 3.08 -8.61 28.63
C SER A 130 3.24 -7.19 29.18
N GLU A 131 4.48 -6.78 29.48
CA GLU A 131 4.82 -5.44 29.97
C GLU A 131 4.57 -4.39 28.87
N GLU A 132 5.11 -4.59 27.65
CA GLU A 132 4.89 -3.70 26.50
C GLU A 132 3.41 -3.59 26.14
N LEU A 133 2.68 -4.70 26.21
CA LEU A 133 1.23 -4.72 26.01
C LEU A 133 0.52 -3.90 27.09
N GLY A 134 0.92 -4.06 28.36
CA GLY A 134 0.40 -3.30 29.49
C GLY A 134 0.59 -1.78 29.29
N GLU A 135 1.79 -1.36 28.92
CA GLU A 135 2.07 0.05 28.63
C GLU A 135 1.21 0.60 27.46
N TRP A 136 0.93 -0.21 26.44
CA TRP A 136 0.05 0.19 25.34
C TRP A 136 -1.41 0.35 25.84
N ILE A 137 -1.92 -0.59 26.62
CA ILE A 137 -3.26 -0.51 27.22
C ILE A 137 -3.38 0.74 28.10
N GLU A 138 -2.39 1.00 28.98
CA GLU A 138 -2.38 2.17 29.84
C GLU A 138 -2.40 3.50 29.05
N ARG A 139 -1.68 3.58 27.93
CA ARG A 139 -1.71 4.74 27.03
C ARG A 139 -3.12 4.96 26.45
N VAL A 140 -3.75 3.89 25.97
CA VAL A 140 -5.12 3.92 25.46
C VAL A 140 -6.09 4.39 26.51
N VAL A 141 -6.07 3.76 27.69
CA VAL A 141 -6.97 4.10 28.81
C VAL A 141 -6.77 5.55 29.30
N ARG A 142 -5.54 6.03 29.35
CA ARG A 142 -5.24 7.43 29.73
C ARG A 142 -5.86 8.44 28.77
N GLU A 143 -5.96 8.11 27.48
CA GLU A 143 -6.43 9.02 26.44
C GLU A 143 -7.95 8.99 26.28
N ILE A 144 -8.60 7.84 26.47
CA ILE A 144 -10.04 7.66 26.21
C ILE A 144 -10.87 7.23 27.43
N GLY A 145 -10.24 7.01 28.60
CA GLY A 145 -10.90 6.62 29.86
C GLY A 145 -10.93 5.11 30.08
N ASN A 146 -11.43 4.69 31.27
CA ASN A 146 -11.34 3.30 31.75
C ASN A 146 -12.38 2.34 31.13
N ASN A 147 -13.41 2.85 30.47
CA ASN A 147 -14.47 2.00 29.91
C ASN A 147 -14.16 1.68 28.43
N VAL A 148 -13.12 0.89 28.21
CA VAL A 148 -12.66 0.51 26.87
C VAL A 148 -12.92 -0.97 26.64
N GLU A 149 -13.55 -1.28 25.51
CA GLU A 149 -13.61 -2.64 24.99
C GLU A 149 -12.56 -2.82 23.90
N PHE A 150 -11.91 -3.95 23.92
CA PHE A 150 -10.96 -4.39 22.90
C PHE A 150 -11.51 -5.59 22.13
N VAL A 151 -11.21 -5.66 20.84
CA VAL A 151 -11.43 -6.86 20.04
C VAL A 151 -10.08 -7.52 19.81
N CYS A 152 -9.95 -8.76 20.27
CA CYS A 152 -8.78 -9.60 20.04
C CYS A 152 -9.04 -10.54 18.86
N GLU A 153 -8.10 -10.62 17.93
CA GLU A 153 -8.19 -11.38 16.70
C GLU A 153 -6.87 -12.11 16.45
N LEU A 154 -6.93 -13.23 15.73
CA LEU A 154 -5.69 -13.88 15.26
C LEU A 154 -4.98 -13.01 14.22
N LYS A 155 -3.67 -12.94 14.32
CA LYS A 155 -2.82 -12.33 13.31
C LYS A 155 -2.45 -13.37 12.27
N PHE A 156 -3.17 -13.37 11.16
CA PHE A 156 -2.91 -14.28 10.05
C PHE A 156 -1.55 -13.97 9.40
N ASP A 157 -0.83 -15.01 9.03
CA ASP A 157 0.47 -14.89 8.34
C ASP A 157 0.32 -15.16 6.84
N GLY A 158 0.05 -14.10 6.10
CA GLY A 158 -0.23 -14.14 4.67
C GLY A 158 0.20 -12.86 3.95
N THR A 159 -0.61 -12.41 3.02
CA THR A 159 -0.42 -11.15 2.30
C THR A 159 -1.67 -10.29 2.42
N ALA A 160 -1.50 -9.06 2.91
CA ALA A 160 -2.61 -8.15 3.16
C ALA A 160 -3.25 -7.69 1.86
N ILE A 161 -4.58 -7.61 1.89
CA ILE A 161 -5.44 -7.22 0.76
C ILE A 161 -6.49 -6.21 1.21
N SER A 162 -6.85 -5.26 0.32
CA SER A 162 -8.03 -4.42 0.42
C SER A 162 -9.00 -4.78 -0.70
N LEU A 163 -10.23 -5.11 -0.35
CA LEU A 163 -11.31 -5.43 -1.27
C LEU A 163 -12.31 -4.26 -1.27
N CYS A 164 -12.47 -3.60 -2.41
CA CYS A 164 -13.43 -2.53 -2.60
C CYS A 164 -14.73 -3.09 -3.18
N TYR A 165 -15.85 -2.78 -2.53
CA TYR A 165 -17.19 -3.13 -2.99
C TYR A 165 -17.97 -1.85 -3.29
N GLU A 166 -18.73 -1.90 -4.39
CA GLU A 166 -19.67 -0.88 -4.80
C GLU A 166 -21.02 -1.55 -5.09
N ASP A 167 -22.09 -1.05 -4.48
CA ASP A 167 -23.45 -1.59 -4.57
C ASP A 167 -23.50 -3.12 -4.37
N GLY A 168 -22.75 -3.62 -3.39
CA GLY A 168 -22.67 -5.03 -3.05
C GLY A 168 -21.87 -5.90 -4.02
N THR A 169 -21.15 -5.33 -4.98
CA THR A 169 -20.40 -6.05 -6.00
C THR A 169 -18.90 -5.77 -5.85
N LEU A 170 -18.05 -6.81 -5.97
CA LEU A 170 -16.59 -6.64 -5.92
C LEU A 170 -16.12 -5.81 -7.12
N LEU A 171 -15.72 -4.57 -6.83
CA LEU A 171 -15.16 -3.64 -7.81
C LEU A 171 -13.66 -3.91 -8.03
N ARG A 172 -12.89 -3.95 -6.94
CA ARG A 172 -11.43 -4.02 -7.01
C ARG A 172 -10.81 -4.72 -5.80
N ALA A 173 -9.66 -5.38 -6.02
CA ALA A 173 -8.83 -5.97 -4.97
C ALA A 173 -7.39 -5.50 -5.13
N VAL A 174 -6.82 -4.86 -4.09
CA VAL A 174 -5.51 -4.19 -4.15
C VAL A 174 -4.61 -4.70 -3.02
N THR A 175 -3.37 -5.10 -3.34
CA THR A 175 -2.37 -5.48 -2.33
C THR A 175 -1.97 -4.27 -1.49
N ARG A 176 -1.48 -4.48 -0.25
CA ARG A 176 -1.08 -3.37 0.60
C ARG A 176 -0.05 -2.42 -0.05
N GLY A 177 0.91 -2.97 -0.81
CA GLY A 177 2.00 -2.19 -1.37
C GLY A 177 2.79 -1.43 -0.30
N ASP A 178 2.97 -0.12 -0.49
CA ASP A 178 3.61 0.76 0.49
C ASP A 178 2.64 1.35 1.54
N GLY A 179 1.37 0.95 1.47
CA GLY A 179 0.29 1.44 2.33
C GLY A 179 -0.51 2.60 1.74
N ARG A 180 -0.03 3.25 0.68
CA ARG A 180 -0.76 4.25 -0.11
C ARG A 180 -1.15 3.72 -1.48
N ARG A 181 -0.25 2.99 -2.13
CA ARG A 181 -0.47 2.36 -3.43
C ARG A 181 -0.14 0.88 -3.33
N GLY A 182 -0.90 0.07 -4.05
CA GLY A 182 -0.69 -1.36 -4.15
C GLY A 182 -0.97 -1.85 -5.57
N ASP A 183 -0.70 -3.13 -5.83
CA ASP A 183 -0.95 -3.73 -7.13
C ASP A 183 -2.40 -4.20 -7.23
N ASP A 184 -3.09 -3.88 -8.33
CA ASP A 184 -4.42 -4.41 -8.63
C ASP A 184 -4.32 -5.89 -8.99
N VAL A 185 -4.87 -6.72 -8.13
CA VAL A 185 -4.89 -8.19 -8.27
C VAL A 185 -6.32 -8.73 -8.39
N THR A 186 -7.26 -7.90 -8.83
CA THR A 186 -8.69 -8.21 -8.86
C THR A 186 -9.00 -9.52 -9.59
N ASN A 187 -8.40 -9.74 -10.78
CA ASN A 187 -8.62 -10.96 -11.54
C ASN A 187 -8.16 -12.23 -10.79
N ASN A 188 -7.05 -12.12 -10.07
CA ASN A 188 -6.54 -13.22 -9.25
C ASN A 188 -7.41 -13.46 -8.01
N VAL A 189 -7.86 -12.40 -7.34
CA VAL A 189 -8.72 -12.50 -6.15
C VAL A 189 -10.10 -13.06 -6.49
N ARG A 190 -10.66 -12.79 -7.68
CA ARG A 190 -11.91 -13.40 -8.13
C ARG A 190 -11.89 -14.93 -8.13
N THR A 191 -10.72 -15.55 -8.26
CA THR A 191 -10.57 -17.01 -8.21
C THR A 191 -10.60 -17.59 -6.79
N ILE A 192 -10.53 -16.76 -5.74
CA ILE A 192 -10.52 -17.20 -4.34
C ILE A 192 -11.98 -17.44 -3.90
N GLY A 193 -12.34 -18.70 -3.65
CA GLY A 193 -13.70 -19.12 -3.36
C GLY A 193 -14.33 -18.45 -2.13
N SER A 194 -13.53 -18.12 -1.11
CA SER A 194 -14.00 -17.45 0.12
C SER A 194 -14.24 -15.94 -0.02
N VAL A 195 -13.89 -15.32 -1.16
CA VAL A 195 -14.18 -13.91 -1.44
C VAL A 195 -15.52 -13.83 -2.20
N PRO A 196 -16.58 -13.23 -1.63
CA PRO A 196 -17.84 -13.06 -2.33
C PRO A 196 -17.69 -12.07 -3.49
N LEU A 197 -18.08 -12.44 -4.70
CA LEU A 197 -18.10 -11.53 -5.85
C LEU A 197 -19.30 -10.59 -5.77
N ARG A 198 -20.40 -11.07 -5.14
CA ARG A 198 -21.59 -10.29 -4.78
C ARG A 198 -21.94 -10.55 -3.33
N LEU A 199 -22.31 -9.47 -2.64
CA LEU A 199 -22.75 -9.56 -1.25
C LEU A 199 -24.17 -10.10 -1.16
N ARG A 200 -24.50 -10.63 0.01
CA ARG A 200 -25.80 -11.16 0.38
C ARG A 200 -26.49 -10.23 1.37
N GLY A 201 -27.80 -10.36 1.48
CA GLY A 201 -28.57 -9.57 2.44
C GLY A 201 -28.63 -8.09 2.06
N GLU A 202 -28.84 -7.26 3.06
CA GLU A 202 -29.03 -5.81 2.93
C GLU A 202 -28.27 -5.07 4.02
N GLY A 203 -28.20 -3.74 3.93
CA GLY A 203 -27.61 -2.88 4.96
C GLY A 203 -26.08 -2.72 4.87
N TYR A 204 -25.46 -3.14 3.77
CA TYR A 204 -24.07 -2.78 3.47
C TYR A 204 -23.99 -1.36 2.90
N PRO A 205 -22.88 -0.62 3.12
CA PRO A 205 -22.68 0.70 2.52
C PRO A 205 -22.60 0.63 1.00
N ALA A 206 -23.06 1.69 0.32
CA ALA A 206 -23.02 1.76 -1.15
C ALA A 206 -21.59 1.57 -1.69
N ILE A 207 -20.58 2.14 -0.97
CA ILE A 207 -19.17 1.92 -1.29
C ILE A 207 -18.35 1.80 0.01
N PHE A 208 -17.52 0.77 0.09
CA PHE A 208 -16.64 0.54 1.23
C PHE A 208 -15.47 -0.37 0.86
N GLU A 209 -14.44 -0.38 1.71
CA GLU A 209 -13.35 -1.36 1.65
C GLU A 209 -13.45 -2.34 2.83
N ILE A 210 -13.18 -3.61 2.58
CA ILE A 210 -12.94 -4.60 3.62
C ILE A 210 -11.54 -5.17 3.47
N ARG A 211 -10.78 -5.18 4.56
CA ARG A 211 -9.39 -5.61 4.59
C ARG A 211 -9.25 -6.97 5.20
N GLY A 212 -8.29 -7.71 4.67
CA GLY A 212 -8.01 -9.07 5.13
C GLY A 212 -6.60 -9.51 4.82
N GLU A 213 -6.40 -10.79 5.05
CA GLU A 213 -5.17 -11.49 4.72
C GLU A 213 -5.49 -12.63 3.77
N ILE A 214 -4.81 -12.66 2.61
CA ILE A 214 -4.81 -13.81 1.74
C ILE A 214 -3.76 -14.77 2.25
N ILE A 215 -4.20 -15.99 2.52
CA ILE A 215 -3.41 -17.04 3.13
C ILE A 215 -3.35 -18.27 2.23
N MET A 216 -2.34 -19.09 2.41
CA MET A 216 -2.27 -20.43 1.83
C MET A 216 -2.48 -21.46 2.96
N PRO A 217 -3.60 -22.20 2.97
CA PRO A 217 -3.81 -23.29 3.94
C PRO A 217 -2.69 -24.32 3.87
N TYR A 218 -2.35 -24.95 4.99
CA TYR A 218 -1.28 -25.97 5.05
C TYR A 218 -1.53 -27.10 4.06
N ALA A 219 -2.77 -27.58 3.91
CA ALA A 219 -3.11 -28.62 2.96
C ALA A 219 -2.77 -28.24 1.50
N SER A 220 -3.05 -26.99 1.10
CA SER A 220 -2.68 -26.45 -0.22
C SER A 220 -1.16 -26.35 -0.39
N PHE A 221 -0.48 -25.83 0.63
CA PHE A 221 0.99 -25.69 0.63
C PHE A 221 1.69 -27.04 0.50
N GLU A 222 1.28 -28.05 1.27
CA GLU A 222 1.85 -29.39 1.22
C GLU A 222 1.56 -30.09 -0.10
N ARG A 223 0.34 -29.94 -0.65
CA ARG A 223 -0.01 -30.48 -1.96
C ARG A 223 0.91 -29.89 -3.05
N LEU A 224 1.06 -28.57 -3.09
CA LEU A 224 1.92 -27.89 -4.05
C LEU A 224 3.39 -28.30 -3.91
N ASN A 225 3.90 -28.47 -2.69
CA ASN A 225 5.28 -28.92 -2.51
C ASN A 225 5.48 -30.36 -2.94
N ARG A 226 4.53 -31.27 -2.75
CA ARG A 226 4.60 -32.64 -3.31
C ARG A 226 4.60 -32.64 -4.82
N GLU A 227 3.78 -31.79 -5.47
CA GLU A 227 3.74 -31.63 -6.93
C GLU A 227 5.11 -31.12 -7.48
N ARG A 228 5.69 -30.11 -6.82
CA ARG A 228 6.99 -29.53 -7.18
C ARG A 228 8.15 -30.53 -6.97
N GLU A 229 8.13 -31.28 -5.89
CA GLU A 229 9.11 -32.33 -5.62
C GLU A 229 9.07 -33.41 -6.70
N ALA A 230 7.89 -33.87 -7.08
CA ALA A 230 7.69 -34.82 -8.16
C ALA A 230 8.16 -34.30 -9.53
N ALA A 231 8.08 -32.97 -9.76
CA ALA A 231 8.58 -32.29 -10.95
C ALA A 231 10.07 -31.93 -10.88
N GLY A 232 10.75 -32.15 -9.76
CA GLY A 232 12.17 -31.79 -9.55
C GLY A 232 12.36 -30.27 -9.42
N GLU A 233 11.33 -29.52 -9.04
CA GLU A 233 11.37 -28.07 -8.88
C GLU A 233 11.74 -27.68 -7.44
N GLN A 234 12.20 -26.43 -7.27
CA GLN A 234 12.47 -25.88 -5.95
C GLN A 234 11.20 -25.79 -5.11
N LEU A 235 11.22 -26.30 -3.88
CA LEU A 235 10.08 -26.24 -2.98
C LEU A 235 9.75 -24.80 -2.55
N LEU A 236 8.48 -24.55 -2.29
CA LEU A 236 7.99 -23.32 -1.67
C LEU A 236 8.51 -23.23 -0.24
N ALA A 237 9.00 -22.08 0.18
CA ALA A 237 9.70 -21.91 1.45
C ALA A 237 8.77 -21.90 2.67
N ASN A 238 7.63 -21.23 2.60
CA ASN A 238 6.61 -21.13 3.64
C ASN A 238 5.25 -20.71 3.06
N PRO A 239 4.14 -20.94 3.77
CA PRO A 239 2.79 -20.58 3.31
C PRO A 239 2.61 -19.12 2.96
N ARG A 240 3.18 -18.18 3.74
CA ARG A 240 3.09 -16.73 3.51
C ARG A 240 3.71 -16.32 2.17
N ASN A 241 4.97 -16.72 1.92
CA ASN A 241 5.64 -16.40 0.67
C ASN A 241 4.99 -17.09 -0.53
N ALA A 242 4.47 -18.31 -0.32
CA ALA A 242 3.71 -19.04 -1.32
C ALA A 242 2.39 -18.34 -1.66
N ALA A 243 1.66 -17.80 -0.67
CA ALA A 243 0.45 -17.00 -0.89
C ALA A 243 0.77 -15.73 -1.67
N ALA A 244 1.76 -14.94 -1.23
CA ALA A 244 2.16 -13.70 -1.87
C ALA A 244 2.64 -13.91 -3.32
N GLY A 245 3.47 -14.93 -3.56
CA GLY A 245 3.96 -15.28 -4.89
C GLY A 245 2.87 -15.84 -5.80
N THR A 246 1.89 -16.56 -5.23
CA THR A 246 0.72 -17.05 -5.99
C THR A 246 -0.19 -15.90 -6.39
N LEU A 247 -0.50 -15.00 -5.47
CA LEU A 247 -1.40 -13.87 -5.74
C LEU A 247 -0.87 -12.96 -6.87
N LYS A 248 0.44 -12.94 -7.09
CA LYS A 248 1.11 -12.16 -8.15
C LYS A 248 1.46 -12.99 -9.40
N GLN A 249 0.83 -14.13 -9.61
CA GLN A 249 0.96 -14.86 -10.88
C GLN A 249 0.21 -14.13 -12.00
N GLN A 250 0.78 -14.15 -13.19
CA GLN A 250 0.18 -13.53 -14.38
C GLN A 250 -1.08 -14.27 -14.86
N SER A 251 -1.14 -15.57 -14.64
CA SER A 251 -2.30 -16.40 -14.99
C SER A 251 -3.21 -16.61 -13.79
N SER A 252 -4.43 -16.09 -13.85
CA SER A 252 -5.47 -16.31 -12.85
C SER A 252 -5.88 -17.79 -12.74
N GLN A 253 -5.74 -18.58 -13.82
CA GLN A 253 -5.94 -20.02 -13.79
C GLN A 253 -4.96 -20.74 -12.86
N VAL A 254 -3.68 -20.35 -12.88
CA VAL A 254 -2.66 -20.88 -11.96
C VAL A 254 -3.00 -20.51 -10.52
N VAL A 255 -3.52 -19.29 -10.29
CA VAL A 255 -3.96 -18.87 -8.94
C VAL A 255 -5.12 -19.73 -8.45
N ALA A 256 -6.13 -19.97 -9.28
CA ALA A 256 -7.30 -20.81 -8.96
C ALA A 256 -6.88 -22.22 -8.51
N GLN A 257 -5.93 -22.84 -9.19
CA GLN A 257 -5.45 -24.20 -8.90
C GLN A 257 -4.64 -24.28 -7.59
N ARG A 258 -4.07 -23.18 -7.11
CA ARG A 258 -3.19 -23.19 -5.93
C ARG A 258 -3.93 -23.14 -4.60
N GLY A 259 -5.24 -22.89 -4.60
CA GLY A 259 -6.10 -23.03 -3.41
C GLY A 259 -5.76 -22.01 -2.32
N LEU A 260 -5.76 -20.71 -2.67
CA LEU A 260 -5.69 -19.62 -1.70
C LEU A 260 -7.01 -19.47 -0.94
N ASP A 261 -6.92 -18.90 0.26
CA ASP A 261 -8.04 -18.54 1.10
C ASP A 261 -7.91 -17.07 1.57
N CYS A 262 -9.01 -16.46 2.03
CA CYS A 262 -9.01 -15.07 2.49
C CYS A 262 -9.76 -14.95 3.83
N SER A 263 -9.10 -14.38 4.83
CA SER A 263 -9.71 -14.05 6.13
C SER A 263 -9.79 -12.53 6.28
N LEU A 264 -10.99 -12.02 6.53
CA LEU A 264 -11.24 -10.59 6.57
C LEU A 264 -11.39 -10.10 8.02
N TYR A 265 -10.83 -8.91 8.31
CA TYR A 265 -10.66 -8.46 9.70
C TYR A 265 -10.87 -6.95 9.91
N HIS A 266 -11.20 -6.15 8.89
CA HIS A 266 -11.42 -4.72 9.10
C HIS A 266 -12.26 -4.09 7.99
N LEU A 267 -13.35 -3.40 8.36
CA LEU A 267 -14.10 -2.54 7.46
C LEU A 267 -13.56 -1.11 7.49
N ALA A 268 -13.42 -0.50 6.33
CA ALA A 268 -13.09 0.91 6.16
C ALA A 268 -14.13 1.57 5.24
N GLY A 269 -14.68 2.70 5.68
CA GLY A 269 -15.72 3.42 4.96
C GLY A 269 -16.05 4.73 5.67
N ASP A 270 -16.59 5.69 4.93
CA ASP A 270 -16.99 6.98 5.49
C ASP A 270 -18.27 6.84 6.31
N GLU A 271 -19.19 5.97 5.87
CA GLU A 271 -20.48 5.70 6.51
C GLU A 271 -20.60 4.19 6.81
N LEU A 272 -20.04 3.75 7.94
CA LEU A 272 -20.20 2.38 8.40
C LEU A 272 -21.51 2.25 9.20
N PRO A 273 -22.25 1.11 9.05
CA PRO A 273 -23.59 0.97 9.62
C PRO A 273 -23.61 0.90 11.15
N TYR A 274 -22.50 0.53 11.80
CA TYR A 274 -22.43 0.34 13.24
C TYR A 274 -21.29 1.16 13.86
N ALA A 275 -21.44 1.48 15.14
CA ALA A 275 -20.48 2.30 15.89
C ALA A 275 -19.22 1.54 16.33
N THR A 276 -19.24 0.21 16.30
CA THR A 276 -18.15 -0.62 16.81
C THR A 276 -17.57 -1.52 15.72
N HIS A 277 -16.29 -1.84 15.89
CA HIS A 277 -15.56 -2.76 15.03
C HIS A 277 -16.19 -4.17 15.03
N TRP A 278 -16.56 -4.67 16.21
CA TRP A 278 -17.20 -5.96 16.36
C TRP A 278 -18.51 -6.07 15.59
N GLU A 279 -19.42 -5.12 15.79
CA GLU A 279 -20.74 -5.13 15.13
C GLU A 279 -20.60 -5.07 13.60
N ASN A 280 -19.69 -4.25 13.07
CA ASN A 280 -19.44 -4.18 11.64
C ASN A 280 -18.87 -5.48 11.08
N LEU A 281 -18.01 -6.21 11.83
CA LEU A 281 -17.53 -7.52 11.38
C LEU A 281 -18.62 -8.60 11.45
N GLN A 282 -19.52 -8.55 12.44
CA GLN A 282 -20.70 -9.44 12.47
C GLN A 282 -21.65 -9.15 11.29
N ALA A 283 -21.87 -7.88 10.96
CA ALA A 283 -22.64 -7.51 9.76
C ALA A 283 -21.93 -7.99 8.48
N ALA A 284 -20.62 -7.82 8.37
CA ALA A 284 -19.86 -8.34 7.23
C ALA A 284 -20.02 -9.85 7.07
N ARG A 285 -20.07 -10.61 8.17
CA ARG A 285 -20.37 -12.05 8.14
C ARG A 285 -21.75 -12.32 7.52
N SER A 286 -22.77 -11.53 7.87
CA SER A 286 -24.11 -11.68 7.30
C SER A 286 -24.18 -11.32 5.81
N TRP A 287 -23.25 -10.49 5.33
CA TRP A 287 -23.13 -10.16 3.89
C TRP A 287 -22.37 -11.22 3.08
N GLY A 288 -21.92 -12.31 3.73
CA GLY A 288 -21.25 -13.45 3.09
C GLY A 288 -19.72 -13.43 3.16
N PHE A 289 -19.12 -12.52 3.92
CA PHE A 289 -17.68 -12.51 4.13
C PHE A 289 -17.24 -13.58 5.14
N LYS A 290 -16.08 -14.20 4.85
CA LYS A 290 -15.43 -15.12 5.78
C LYS A 290 -14.72 -14.32 6.88
N ILE A 291 -15.36 -14.22 8.03
CA ILE A 291 -14.83 -13.61 9.25
C ILE A 291 -14.46 -14.71 10.23
N SER A 292 -13.26 -14.63 10.81
CA SER A 292 -12.75 -15.64 11.76
C SER A 292 -13.67 -15.79 12.98
N ASP A 293 -13.91 -17.02 13.41
CA ASP A 293 -14.61 -17.31 14.66
C ASP A 293 -13.71 -17.16 15.91
N SER A 294 -12.40 -17.03 15.69
CA SER A 294 -11.40 -16.88 16.75
C SER A 294 -11.33 -15.47 17.34
N MET A 295 -12.32 -14.61 17.05
CA MET A 295 -12.41 -13.25 17.60
C MET A 295 -13.07 -13.24 18.98
N ARG A 296 -12.64 -12.29 19.83
CA ARG A 296 -13.22 -12.11 21.15
C ARG A 296 -13.23 -10.63 21.58
N ILE A 297 -14.33 -10.19 22.23
CA ILE A 297 -14.33 -8.92 22.97
C ILE A 297 -13.68 -9.16 24.33
N CYS A 298 -12.70 -8.32 24.68
CA CYS A 298 -12.00 -8.30 25.95
C CYS A 298 -12.14 -6.93 26.60
N ARG A 299 -12.37 -6.89 27.93
CA ARG A 299 -12.61 -5.67 28.70
C ARG A 299 -11.52 -5.39 29.73
N SER A 300 -10.58 -6.32 29.90
CA SER A 300 -9.45 -6.16 30.82
C SER A 300 -8.17 -6.70 30.20
N ARG A 301 -7.03 -6.34 30.81
CA ARG A 301 -5.71 -6.85 30.43
C ARG A 301 -5.65 -8.37 30.61
N GLU A 302 -6.20 -8.87 31.69
CA GLU A 302 -6.19 -10.31 32.02
C GLU A 302 -6.96 -11.12 30.98
N GLU A 303 -8.08 -10.60 30.47
CA GLU A 303 -8.83 -11.26 29.39
C GLU A 303 -8.06 -11.31 28.08
N ILE A 304 -7.31 -10.23 27.76
CA ILE A 304 -6.43 -10.16 26.58
C ILE A 304 -5.28 -11.16 26.73
N GLU A 305 -4.62 -11.17 27.88
CA GLU A 305 -3.51 -12.11 28.16
C GLU A 305 -3.98 -13.57 28.14
N ALA A 306 -5.16 -13.88 28.67
CA ALA A 306 -5.77 -15.20 28.59
C ALA A 306 -6.07 -15.61 27.14
N PHE A 307 -6.52 -14.68 26.28
CA PHE A 307 -6.71 -14.93 24.86
C PHE A 307 -5.39 -15.22 24.15
N ILE A 308 -4.35 -14.45 24.45
CA ILE A 308 -2.99 -14.64 23.91
C ILE A 308 -2.44 -16.02 24.31
N ALA A 309 -2.49 -16.36 25.60
CA ALA A 309 -1.99 -17.63 26.13
C ALA A 309 -2.71 -18.85 25.52
N TYR A 310 -4.03 -18.76 25.35
CA TYR A 310 -4.81 -19.80 24.69
C TYR A 310 -4.34 -20.02 23.24
N TRP A 311 -4.22 -18.96 22.47
CA TRP A 311 -3.85 -19.07 21.05
C TRP A 311 -2.36 -19.34 20.83
N ASP A 312 -1.48 -18.99 21.74
CA ASP A 312 -0.05 -19.38 21.64
C ASP A 312 0.10 -20.92 21.65
N THR A 313 -0.81 -21.62 22.30
CA THR A 313 -0.86 -23.08 22.32
C THR A 313 -1.68 -23.66 21.15
N GLU A 314 -2.92 -23.19 20.99
CA GLU A 314 -3.90 -23.77 20.07
C GLU A 314 -3.67 -23.42 18.60
N ARG A 315 -2.88 -22.37 18.29
CA ARG A 315 -2.55 -22.01 16.90
C ARG A 315 -1.92 -23.15 16.09
N LYS A 316 -1.29 -24.12 16.75
CA LYS A 316 -0.68 -25.31 16.11
C LYS A 316 -1.72 -26.23 15.47
N ASN A 317 -2.96 -26.15 15.93
CA ASN A 317 -4.08 -26.96 15.45
C ASN A 317 -4.87 -26.26 14.32
N LEU A 318 -4.50 -25.01 13.97
CA LEU A 318 -5.14 -24.27 12.87
C LEU A 318 -4.69 -24.81 11.51
N PRO A 319 -5.55 -24.79 10.50
CA PRO A 319 -5.19 -25.20 9.13
C PRO A 319 -4.37 -24.17 8.37
N TYR A 320 -3.96 -23.05 9.00
CA TYR A 320 -3.22 -21.94 8.42
C TYR A 320 -2.24 -21.32 9.42
N ALA A 321 -1.24 -20.61 8.92
CA ALA A 321 -0.23 -19.96 9.73
C ALA A 321 -0.75 -18.67 10.41
N THR A 322 -0.37 -18.48 11.69
CA THR A 322 -0.60 -17.25 12.47
C THR A 322 0.65 -16.90 13.25
N ASP A 323 0.98 -15.60 13.32
CA ASP A 323 2.21 -15.09 13.94
C ASP A 323 1.96 -14.31 15.25
N GLY A 324 0.70 -14.20 15.69
CA GLY A 324 0.35 -13.45 16.88
C GLY A 324 -1.15 -13.21 17.03
N VAL A 325 -1.45 -12.19 17.80
CA VAL A 325 -2.80 -11.66 18.07
C VAL A 325 -2.82 -10.17 17.73
N VAL A 326 -3.90 -9.68 17.14
CA VAL A 326 -4.14 -8.25 16.95
C VAL A 326 -5.18 -7.81 17.97
N ILE A 327 -4.85 -6.77 18.72
CA ILE A 327 -5.74 -6.15 19.71
C ILE A 327 -6.16 -4.78 19.16
N LYS A 328 -7.45 -4.52 19.04
CA LYS A 328 -8.03 -3.29 18.51
C LYS A 328 -9.03 -2.69 19.50
N VAL A 329 -9.05 -1.38 19.62
CA VAL A 329 -10.12 -0.67 20.36
C VAL A 329 -11.43 -0.86 19.60
N ASN A 330 -12.50 -1.31 20.28
CA ASN A 330 -13.76 -1.69 19.63
C ASN A 330 -14.55 -0.48 19.06
N SER A 331 -14.58 0.64 19.76
CA SER A 331 -15.34 1.84 19.35
C SER A 331 -14.62 2.63 18.26
N TYR A 332 -15.25 2.85 17.10
CA TYR A 332 -14.70 3.72 16.04
C TYR A 332 -14.56 5.18 16.47
N ALA A 333 -15.41 5.67 17.37
CA ALA A 333 -15.24 7.02 17.94
C ALA A 333 -13.94 7.12 18.74
N HIS A 334 -13.61 6.12 19.56
CA HIS A 334 -12.35 6.04 20.28
C HIS A 334 -11.15 5.83 19.34
N GLN A 335 -11.28 5.02 18.27
CA GLN A 335 -10.23 4.87 17.27
C GLN A 335 -9.88 6.21 16.60
N ARG A 336 -10.90 7.01 16.23
CA ARG A 336 -10.69 8.37 15.68
C ARG A 336 -10.04 9.32 16.68
N GLN A 337 -10.41 9.24 17.96
CA GLN A 337 -9.81 10.06 19.03
C GLN A 337 -8.32 9.74 19.22
N LEU A 338 -7.95 8.46 19.27
CA LEU A 338 -6.57 7.99 19.40
C LEU A 338 -5.73 8.32 18.17
N GLY A 339 -6.35 8.28 16.99
CA GLY A 339 -5.70 8.59 15.71
C GLY A 339 -4.57 7.62 15.34
N SER A 340 -3.67 8.11 14.52
CA SER A 340 -2.54 7.33 13.97
C SER A 340 -1.25 8.12 14.02
N THR A 341 -0.13 7.42 14.01
CA THR A 341 1.19 7.97 13.68
C THR A 341 1.40 7.89 12.17
N ALA A 342 2.50 8.42 11.66
CA ALA A 342 2.86 8.27 10.25
C ALA A 342 2.99 6.80 9.78
N LYS A 343 3.20 5.86 10.70
CA LYS A 343 3.46 4.43 10.38
C LYS A 343 2.37 3.48 10.84
N ALA A 344 1.68 3.78 11.95
CA ALA A 344 0.76 2.83 12.58
C ALA A 344 -0.38 3.53 13.30
N PRO A 345 -1.58 2.90 13.38
CA PRO A 345 -2.66 3.36 14.22
C PRO A 345 -2.29 3.26 15.70
N ARG A 346 -2.76 4.19 16.53
CA ARG A 346 -2.57 4.13 18.00
C ARG A 346 -3.60 3.26 18.70
N TRP A 347 -4.72 3.01 18.04
CA TRP A 347 -5.85 2.23 18.52
C TRP A 347 -5.74 0.73 18.29
N ALA A 348 -4.66 0.26 17.64
CA ALA A 348 -4.42 -1.15 17.40
C ALA A 348 -2.95 -1.48 17.60
N VAL A 349 -2.71 -2.71 18.10
CA VAL A 349 -1.37 -3.26 18.30
C VAL A 349 -1.36 -4.74 17.94
N ALA A 350 -0.24 -5.23 17.42
CA ALA A 350 0.00 -6.65 17.19
C ALA A 350 0.89 -7.20 18.31
N TYR A 351 0.36 -8.16 19.08
CA TYR A 351 1.16 -8.96 19.98
C TYR A 351 1.69 -10.16 19.21
N LYS A 352 3.00 -10.30 19.10
CA LYS A 352 3.62 -11.43 18.41
C LYS A 352 3.98 -12.54 19.41
N PHE A 353 3.63 -13.76 19.04
CA PHE A 353 4.04 -14.93 19.81
C PHE A 353 5.56 -15.03 19.86
N GLN A 354 6.07 -15.72 20.88
CA GLN A 354 7.50 -15.96 20.97
C GLN A 354 7.97 -16.74 19.74
N ALA A 355 9.03 -16.23 19.12
CA ALA A 355 9.63 -16.88 17.97
C ALA A 355 10.24 -18.23 18.40
N GLU A 356 10.11 -19.24 17.55
CA GLU A 356 10.85 -20.48 17.74
C GLU A 356 12.35 -20.19 17.73
N LYS A 357 13.08 -20.90 18.60
CA LYS A 357 14.55 -20.85 18.65
C LYS A 357 15.11 -22.19 18.20
N ALA A 358 16.14 -22.12 17.37
CA ALA A 358 16.92 -23.28 16.97
C ALA A 358 18.36 -23.15 17.48
N LEU A 359 18.96 -24.24 17.87
CA LEU A 359 20.35 -24.32 18.27
C LEU A 359 21.19 -24.81 17.08
N THR A 360 22.24 -24.05 16.72
CA THR A 360 23.13 -24.42 15.59
C THR A 360 24.54 -23.87 15.80
N LYS A 361 25.49 -24.42 15.04
CA LYS A 361 26.91 -24.06 15.17
C LYS A 361 27.23 -22.80 14.35
N LEU A 362 27.94 -21.84 14.95
CA LEU A 362 28.51 -20.68 14.29
C LEU A 362 29.80 -21.10 13.56
N LEU A 363 29.81 -21.04 12.23
CA LEU A 363 30.91 -21.45 11.37
C LEU A 363 31.91 -20.30 11.12
N SER A 364 31.39 -19.13 10.73
CA SER A 364 32.16 -17.93 10.43
C SER A 364 31.31 -16.67 10.56
N VAL A 365 31.93 -15.49 10.53
CA VAL A 365 31.26 -14.20 10.51
C VAL A 365 31.72 -13.42 9.29
N ASP A 366 30.76 -13.01 8.44
CA ASP A 366 30.96 -12.08 7.34
C ASP A 366 30.57 -10.67 7.77
N PHE A 367 31.11 -9.66 7.10
CA PHE A 367 30.77 -8.27 7.35
C PHE A 367 30.20 -7.63 6.10
N GLN A 368 29.00 -7.09 6.20
CA GLN A 368 28.30 -6.40 5.11
C GLN A 368 28.38 -4.89 5.30
N VAL A 369 28.63 -4.17 4.21
CA VAL A 369 28.65 -2.71 4.20
C VAL A 369 27.31 -2.21 3.66
N GLY A 370 26.57 -1.45 4.47
CA GLY A 370 25.32 -0.84 4.05
C GLY A 370 25.52 0.48 3.31
N ARG A 371 24.47 1.04 2.72
CA ARG A 371 24.47 2.29 1.94
C ARG A 371 25.03 3.51 2.68
N THR A 372 24.94 3.53 3.99
CA THR A 372 25.48 4.60 4.87
C THR A 372 26.87 4.29 5.40
N GLY A 373 27.54 3.25 4.88
CA GLY A 373 28.81 2.77 5.40
C GLY A 373 28.72 1.89 6.65
N ALA A 374 27.52 1.70 7.22
CA ALA A 374 27.34 0.90 8.44
C ALA A 374 27.76 -0.55 8.21
N ILE A 375 28.63 -1.07 9.09
CA ILE A 375 29.10 -2.45 9.06
C ILE A 375 28.15 -3.32 9.86
N THR A 376 27.60 -4.35 9.21
CA THR A 376 26.72 -5.32 9.84
C THR A 376 27.36 -6.70 9.82
N PRO A 377 27.70 -7.28 10.98
CA PRO A 377 28.23 -8.64 11.08
C PRO A 377 27.09 -9.64 10.85
N VAL A 378 27.36 -10.66 10.06
CA VAL A 378 26.43 -11.74 9.70
C VAL A 378 27.07 -13.09 9.98
N ALA A 379 26.46 -13.87 10.87
CA ALA A 379 26.86 -15.22 11.18
C ALA A 379 26.55 -16.17 10.01
N ASN A 380 27.51 -16.97 9.60
CA ASN A 380 27.32 -18.15 8.76
C ASN A 380 27.17 -19.36 9.68
N LEU A 381 26.10 -20.10 9.52
CA LEU A 381 25.65 -21.14 10.44
C LEU A 381 25.65 -22.51 9.75
N ASP A 382 25.81 -23.53 10.56
CA ASP A 382 25.43 -24.87 10.12
C ASP A 382 23.91 -24.88 9.82
N PRO A 383 23.48 -25.40 8.65
CA PRO A 383 22.08 -25.29 8.24
C PRO A 383 21.11 -25.89 9.28
N VAL A 384 20.14 -25.11 9.74
CA VAL A 384 19.17 -25.53 10.74
C VAL A 384 17.75 -25.20 10.31
N GLN A 385 16.80 -26.12 10.58
CA GLN A 385 15.37 -25.88 10.38
C GLN A 385 14.85 -24.92 11.43
N LEU A 386 14.16 -23.86 10.99
CA LEU A 386 13.55 -22.86 11.88
C LEU A 386 12.33 -22.22 11.22
N ALA A 387 11.17 -22.38 11.83
CA ALA A 387 9.90 -21.85 11.35
C ALA A 387 9.69 -22.13 9.84
N GLY A 388 9.74 -23.42 9.46
CA GLY A 388 9.46 -23.90 8.11
C GLY A 388 10.53 -23.60 7.04
N THR A 389 11.68 -23.01 7.38
CA THR A 389 12.77 -22.76 6.43
C THR A 389 14.13 -23.18 6.96
N VAL A 390 15.08 -23.46 6.05
CA VAL A 390 16.47 -23.74 6.42
C VAL A 390 17.22 -22.41 6.59
N VAL A 391 17.66 -22.12 7.80
CA VAL A 391 18.49 -20.95 8.12
C VAL A 391 19.96 -21.32 8.01
N LYS A 392 20.72 -20.55 7.23
CA LYS A 392 22.17 -20.68 7.06
C LYS A 392 22.93 -19.42 7.47
N ARG A 393 22.22 -18.30 7.61
CA ARG A 393 22.81 -16.99 7.95
C ARG A 393 21.90 -16.26 8.94
N ALA A 394 22.51 -15.54 9.90
CA ALA A 394 21.78 -14.76 10.89
C ALA A 394 22.50 -13.44 11.21
N SER A 395 21.76 -12.39 11.54
CA SER A 395 22.34 -11.12 11.95
C SER A 395 22.97 -11.21 13.34
N LEU A 396 24.14 -10.60 13.51
CA LEU A 396 24.79 -10.37 14.81
C LEU A 396 24.69 -8.88 15.26
N HIS A 397 23.88 -8.09 14.57
CA HIS A 397 23.58 -6.70 14.81
C HIS A 397 24.79 -5.75 14.73
N ASN A 398 25.72 -5.82 15.68
CA ASN A 398 26.89 -4.95 15.80
C ASN A 398 27.96 -5.55 16.75
N ALA A 399 29.11 -4.88 16.89
CA ALA A 399 30.20 -5.31 17.74
C ALA A 399 29.82 -5.41 19.24
N GLU A 400 28.97 -4.49 19.74
CA GLU A 400 28.56 -4.50 21.16
C GLU A 400 27.73 -5.74 21.49
N GLN A 401 26.83 -6.15 20.58
CA GLN A 401 26.02 -7.36 20.77
C GLN A 401 26.89 -8.62 20.74
N ILE A 402 27.91 -8.68 19.87
CA ILE A 402 28.87 -9.79 19.85
C ILE A 402 29.61 -9.87 21.18
N ALA A 403 30.08 -8.73 21.68
CA ALA A 403 30.81 -8.66 22.96
C ALA A 403 29.90 -8.97 24.15
N LEU A 404 28.66 -8.45 24.18
CA LEU A 404 27.69 -8.69 25.25
C LEU A 404 27.33 -10.17 25.38
N MET A 405 27.20 -10.89 24.27
CA MET A 405 26.90 -12.32 24.24
C MET A 405 28.17 -13.18 24.34
N ASP A 406 29.36 -12.59 24.38
CA ASP A 406 30.66 -13.28 24.31
C ASP A 406 30.68 -14.34 23.19
N ILE A 407 30.27 -13.96 21.99
CA ILE A 407 30.18 -14.88 20.85
C ILE A 407 31.59 -15.23 20.36
N ARG A 408 31.84 -16.53 20.13
CA ARG A 408 33.11 -17.04 19.61
C ARG A 408 32.86 -17.96 18.40
N LEU A 409 33.82 -18.08 17.51
CA LEU A 409 33.75 -19.01 16.41
C LEU A 409 33.68 -20.45 16.93
N GLY A 410 32.80 -21.25 16.33
CA GLY A 410 32.55 -22.62 16.73
C GLY A 410 31.54 -22.80 17.86
N ASP A 411 31.01 -21.72 18.46
CA ASP A 411 29.98 -21.80 19.49
C ASP A 411 28.67 -22.40 18.93
N MET A 412 27.94 -23.08 19.81
CA MET A 412 26.54 -23.39 19.61
C MET A 412 25.71 -22.15 19.96
N VAL A 413 24.96 -21.61 18.98
CA VAL A 413 24.23 -20.36 19.12
C VAL A 413 22.73 -20.55 18.93
N TYR A 414 21.93 -19.83 19.70
CA TYR A 414 20.48 -19.78 19.54
C TYR A 414 20.13 -18.77 18.45
N VAL A 415 19.36 -19.26 17.47
CA VAL A 415 18.86 -18.46 16.33
C VAL A 415 17.36 -18.34 16.45
N GLU A 416 16.83 -17.15 16.28
CA GLU A 416 15.40 -16.89 16.11
C GLU A 416 15.14 -16.02 14.89
N LYS A 417 13.93 -16.05 14.33
CA LYS A 417 13.54 -15.12 13.28
C LYS A 417 12.88 -13.88 13.88
N GLY A 418 13.54 -12.75 13.81
CA GLY A 418 12.96 -11.46 14.20
C GLY A 418 11.80 -11.10 13.26
N GLY A 419 10.59 -10.96 13.83
CA GLY A 419 9.37 -10.72 13.04
C GLY A 419 9.05 -11.86 12.05
N GLU A 420 9.52 -13.09 12.35
CA GLU A 420 9.38 -14.32 11.56
C GLU A 420 10.06 -14.31 10.18
N ILE A 421 10.84 -13.26 9.87
CA ILE A 421 11.47 -13.09 8.55
C ILE A 421 12.99 -13.12 8.65
N ILE A 422 13.59 -12.27 9.48
CA ILE A 422 15.05 -12.06 9.51
C ILE A 422 15.69 -12.86 10.66
N PRO A 423 16.56 -13.88 10.36
CA PRO A 423 17.26 -14.61 11.39
C PRO A 423 18.26 -13.72 12.15
N LYS A 424 18.27 -13.82 13.45
CA LYS A 424 19.22 -13.16 14.35
C LYS A 424 19.71 -14.11 15.43
N ILE A 425 20.94 -13.91 15.90
CA ILE A 425 21.50 -14.61 17.06
C ILE A 425 20.96 -13.95 18.33
N THR A 426 20.49 -14.76 19.29
CA THR A 426 19.93 -14.28 20.55
C THR A 426 20.67 -14.76 21.78
N GLY A 427 21.64 -15.67 21.61
CA GLY A 427 22.46 -16.17 22.73
C GLY A 427 23.40 -17.29 22.31
N VAL A 428 24.21 -17.71 23.27
CA VAL A 428 25.19 -18.79 23.13
C VAL A 428 24.87 -19.87 24.15
N GLU A 429 24.96 -21.13 23.74
CA GLU A 429 24.89 -22.29 24.65
C GLU A 429 26.28 -22.54 25.24
N LEU A 430 26.55 -21.90 26.38
CA LEU A 430 27.88 -21.93 27.04
C LEU A 430 28.31 -23.30 27.50
N THR A 431 27.37 -24.22 27.81
CA THR A 431 27.67 -25.58 28.26
C THR A 431 28.32 -26.43 27.16
N MET A 432 28.10 -26.05 25.90
CA MET A 432 28.63 -26.74 24.72
C MET A 432 29.88 -26.05 24.13
N ARG A 433 30.39 -24.98 24.76
CA ARG A 433 31.56 -24.24 24.31
C ARG A 433 32.84 -25.04 24.48
N SER A 434 33.70 -25.03 23.44
CA SER A 434 35.04 -25.62 23.54
C SER A 434 35.94 -24.78 24.48
N ALA A 435 36.71 -25.47 25.31
CA ALA A 435 37.69 -24.82 26.18
C ALA A 435 38.80 -24.07 25.42
N GLU A 436 39.01 -24.40 24.14
CA GLU A 436 40.01 -23.79 23.27
C GLU A 436 39.48 -22.57 22.48
N SER A 437 38.18 -22.22 22.65
CA SER A 437 37.58 -21.11 21.91
C SER A 437 38.20 -19.77 22.33
N ALA A 438 38.62 -18.98 21.32
CA ALA A 438 39.17 -17.63 21.54
C ALA A 438 38.04 -16.57 21.36
N PRO A 439 38.13 -15.42 22.08
CA PRO A 439 37.24 -14.30 21.85
C PRO A 439 37.24 -13.86 20.38
N PHE A 440 36.09 -13.42 19.91
CA PHE A 440 35.95 -12.93 18.53
C PHE A 440 36.53 -11.51 18.40
N GLU A 441 37.47 -11.32 17.48
CA GLU A 441 38.03 -10.01 17.17
C GLU A 441 37.22 -9.35 16.03
N TYR A 442 36.71 -8.13 16.30
CA TYR A 442 35.97 -7.37 15.30
C TYR A 442 36.92 -6.71 14.30
N ILE A 443 36.50 -6.58 13.05
CA ILE A 443 37.32 -5.97 12.01
C ILE A 443 37.59 -4.48 12.26
N THR A 444 38.78 -3.99 11.89
CA THR A 444 39.18 -2.57 11.97
C THR A 444 39.12 -1.89 10.59
N GLN A 445 39.10 -2.65 9.51
CA GLN A 445 39.07 -2.15 8.16
C GLN A 445 37.83 -2.60 7.40
N CYS A 446 37.38 -1.76 6.49
CA CYS A 446 36.26 -2.07 5.60
C CYS A 446 36.56 -3.32 4.75
N PRO A 447 35.68 -4.33 4.72
CA PRO A 447 35.92 -5.55 3.95
C PRO A 447 36.00 -5.30 2.44
N GLU A 448 35.38 -4.22 1.94
CA GLU A 448 35.32 -3.87 0.52
C GLU A 448 36.46 -2.96 0.07
N CYS A 449 36.59 -1.79 0.68
CA CYS A 449 37.53 -0.75 0.21
C CYS A 449 38.78 -0.59 1.08
N ARG A 450 38.94 -1.38 2.16
CA ARG A 450 40.08 -1.39 3.10
C ARG A 450 40.31 -0.10 3.90
N SER A 451 39.43 0.89 3.79
CA SER A 451 39.49 2.08 4.64
C SER A 451 39.33 1.72 6.12
N GLU A 452 40.02 2.41 7.00
CA GLU A 452 39.83 2.23 8.44
C GLU A 452 38.38 2.55 8.85
N LEU A 453 37.82 1.72 9.71
CA LEU A 453 36.47 1.90 10.22
C LEU A 453 36.45 2.96 11.32
N VAL A 454 35.42 3.79 11.32
CA VAL A 454 35.17 4.78 12.34
C VAL A 454 33.95 4.39 13.18
N ARG A 455 33.97 4.78 14.45
CA ARG A 455 32.84 4.68 15.35
C ARG A 455 32.48 6.06 15.88
N TYR A 456 31.25 6.49 15.61
CA TYR A 456 30.80 7.80 16.11
C TYR A 456 30.34 7.68 17.56
N GLU A 457 30.55 8.75 18.32
CA GLU A 457 30.15 8.81 19.73
C GLU A 457 28.62 8.59 19.86
N GLY A 458 28.21 7.74 20.80
CA GLY A 458 26.80 7.36 21.00
C GLY A 458 26.21 6.44 19.94
N GLU A 459 27.02 5.85 19.05
CA GLU A 459 26.58 4.87 18.08
C GLU A 459 27.21 3.48 18.30
N ALA A 460 26.36 2.45 18.24
CA ALA A 460 26.77 1.05 18.45
C ALA A 460 27.45 0.42 17.23
N LYS A 461 27.38 1.06 16.05
CA LYS A 461 27.89 0.51 14.79
C LYS A 461 29.24 1.12 14.41
N HIS A 462 30.03 0.34 13.69
CA HIS A 462 31.21 0.82 12.97
C HIS A 462 30.81 1.24 11.56
N TYR A 463 31.50 2.21 10.98
CA TYR A 463 31.19 2.76 9.66
C TYR A 463 32.45 2.84 8.79
N CYS A 464 32.27 2.52 7.51
CA CYS A 464 33.25 2.87 6.47
C CYS A 464 33.07 4.34 6.08
N PRO A 465 34.06 5.23 6.29
CA PRO A 465 33.94 6.65 5.98
C PRO A 465 34.05 6.95 4.47
N ASN A 466 34.52 6.00 3.66
CA ASN A 466 34.77 6.17 2.22
C ASN A 466 33.48 6.12 1.42
N SER A 467 32.62 7.11 1.57
CA SER A 467 31.33 7.16 0.87
C SER A 467 31.46 7.35 -0.65
N ALA A 468 32.57 7.96 -1.11
CA ALA A 468 32.76 8.30 -2.52
C ALA A 468 33.23 7.12 -3.39
N ALA A 469 33.98 6.15 -2.81
CA ALA A 469 34.59 5.08 -3.57
C ALA A 469 34.29 3.66 -3.07
N CYS A 470 33.54 3.50 -2.01
CA CYS A 470 33.14 2.19 -1.51
C CYS A 470 31.96 1.64 -2.32
N LYS A 471 32.17 0.60 -3.13
CA LYS A 471 31.18 0.02 -4.05
C LYS A 471 29.80 -0.21 -3.41
N PRO A 472 29.66 -0.91 -2.26
CA PRO A 472 28.35 -1.14 -1.66
C PRO A 472 27.62 0.14 -1.24
N GLN A 473 28.37 1.19 -0.84
CA GLN A 473 27.77 2.47 -0.49
C GLN A 473 27.22 3.20 -1.73
N ILE A 474 27.97 3.15 -2.84
CA ILE A 474 27.55 3.74 -4.11
C ILE A 474 26.28 3.03 -4.62
N ILE A 475 26.34 1.71 -4.77
CA ILE A 475 25.20 0.90 -5.24
C ILE A 475 24.00 1.10 -4.35
N GLY A 476 24.15 0.99 -3.04
CA GLY A 476 23.04 1.15 -2.10
C GLY A 476 22.42 2.56 -2.09
N ARG A 477 23.18 3.63 -2.40
CA ARG A 477 22.64 4.98 -2.58
C ARG A 477 21.82 5.08 -3.87
N ILE A 478 22.29 4.46 -4.95
CA ILE A 478 21.57 4.41 -6.22
C ILE A 478 20.28 3.59 -6.06
N GLU A 479 20.32 2.43 -5.42
CA GLU A 479 19.13 1.62 -5.10
C GLU A 479 18.11 2.41 -4.27
N HIS A 480 18.57 3.17 -3.28
CA HIS A 480 17.70 4.03 -2.48
C HIS A 480 17.05 5.12 -3.34
N PHE A 481 17.85 5.77 -4.19
CA PHE A 481 17.40 6.86 -5.06
C PHE A 481 16.32 6.40 -6.04
N VAL A 482 16.52 5.26 -6.71
CA VAL A 482 15.55 4.74 -7.69
C VAL A 482 14.36 4.04 -7.05
N GLY A 483 14.40 3.83 -5.73
CA GLY A 483 13.38 3.08 -5.00
C GLY A 483 11.98 3.69 -5.11
N ARG A 484 10.93 2.84 -4.96
CA ARG A 484 9.51 3.19 -5.08
C ARG A 484 9.09 4.41 -4.24
N LYS A 485 9.62 4.57 -3.04
CA LYS A 485 9.34 5.70 -2.15
C LYS A 485 10.14 6.97 -2.48
N ALA A 486 11.18 6.84 -3.28
CA ALA A 486 12.04 7.91 -3.75
C ALA A 486 11.66 8.32 -5.18
N MET A 487 12.50 8.09 -6.16
CA MET A 487 12.27 8.51 -7.55
C MET A 487 11.40 7.54 -8.36
N ASP A 488 11.14 6.32 -7.85
CA ASP A 488 10.27 5.30 -8.46
C ASP A 488 10.63 4.94 -9.90
N ILE A 489 11.91 4.66 -10.12
CA ILE A 489 12.43 4.31 -11.46
C ILE A 489 12.39 2.78 -11.61
N GLU A 490 11.38 2.29 -12.31
CA GLU A 490 11.23 0.87 -12.58
C GLU A 490 12.31 0.32 -13.50
N GLY A 491 12.69 -0.95 -13.31
CA GLY A 491 13.71 -1.64 -14.11
C GLY A 491 15.16 -1.44 -13.64
N LEU A 492 15.44 -0.47 -12.77
CA LEU A 492 16.73 -0.28 -12.10
C LEU A 492 16.76 -1.00 -10.74
N GLY A 493 16.63 -2.33 -10.74
CA GLY A 493 16.87 -3.15 -9.54
C GLY A 493 18.36 -3.34 -9.27
N GLY A 494 18.70 -3.92 -8.08
CA GLY A 494 20.09 -4.10 -7.64
C GLY A 494 21.00 -4.80 -8.67
N GLU A 495 20.52 -5.87 -9.33
CA GLU A 495 21.28 -6.56 -10.37
C GLU A 495 21.55 -5.66 -11.59
N THR A 496 20.58 -4.84 -11.99
CA THR A 496 20.76 -3.91 -13.12
C THR A 496 21.72 -2.79 -12.75
N ILE A 497 21.60 -2.22 -11.55
CA ILE A 497 22.52 -1.18 -11.05
C ILE A 497 23.96 -1.74 -10.99
N GLU A 498 24.13 -2.93 -10.46
CA GLU A 498 25.44 -3.58 -10.41
C GLU A 498 26.02 -3.85 -11.80
N LEU A 499 25.17 -4.27 -12.76
CA LEU A 499 25.56 -4.46 -14.15
C LEU A 499 26.01 -3.13 -14.79
N LEU A 500 25.27 -2.04 -14.59
CA LEU A 500 25.62 -0.71 -15.10
C LEU A 500 26.91 -0.18 -14.46
N TRP A 501 27.10 -0.39 -13.18
CA TRP A 501 28.33 -0.03 -12.47
C TRP A 501 29.54 -0.77 -13.04
N HIS A 502 29.44 -2.07 -13.28
CA HIS A 502 30.52 -2.88 -13.87
C HIS A 502 30.85 -2.50 -15.32
N ASN A 503 29.91 -1.89 -16.05
CA ASN A 503 30.11 -1.43 -17.43
C ASN A 503 30.44 0.07 -17.53
N ASP A 504 30.84 0.68 -16.42
CA ASP A 504 31.28 2.09 -16.37
C ASP A 504 30.22 3.09 -16.85
N MET A 505 28.93 2.78 -16.55
CA MET A 505 27.78 3.58 -16.96
C MET A 505 27.09 4.30 -15.79
N LEU A 506 27.39 3.90 -14.55
CA LEU A 506 26.67 4.38 -13.38
C LEU A 506 27.58 4.41 -12.14
N HIS A 507 28.05 5.60 -11.73
CA HIS A 507 28.92 5.81 -10.57
C HIS A 507 28.24 6.59 -9.44
N ASN A 508 27.21 7.34 -9.75
CA ASN A 508 26.42 8.12 -8.79
C ASN A 508 24.98 8.31 -9.29
N ILE A 509 24.14 8.91 -8.47
CA ILE A 509 22.72 9.11 -8.81
C ILE A 509 22.48 10.09 -9.95
N GLY A 510 23.44 10.99 -10.26
CA GLY A 510 23.34 11.93 -11.40
C GLY A 510 23.48 11.24 -12.73
N ASP A 511 24.29 10.16 -12.82
CA ASP A 511 24.54 9.43 -14.07
C ASP A 511 23.27 8.76 -14.60
N ILE A 512 22.27 8.52 -13.76
CA ILE A 512 20.98 7.92 -14.13
C ILE A 512 20.31 8.71 -15.27
N TYR A 513 20.44 10.03 -15.24
CA TYR A 513 19.83 10.94 -16.22
C TYR A 513 20.64 11.11 -17.50
N HIS A 514 21.82 10.48 -17.57
CA HIS A 514 22.74 10.52 -18.71
C HIS A 514 22.97 9.13 -19.33
N LEU A 515 22.12 8.14 -19.04
CA LEU A 515 22.23 6.80 -19.59
C LEU A 515 22.05 6.80 -21.11
N ASP A 516 23.04 6.24 -21.83
CA ASP A 516 22.97 6.09 -23.30
C ASP A 516 22.04 4.94 -23.68
N PRO A 517 20.96 5.20 -24.47
CA PRO A 517 19.98 4.19 -24.85
C PRO A 517 20.58 2.99 -25.61
N MET A 518 21.54 3.26 -26.51
CA MET A 518 22.13 2.19 -27.34
C MET A 518 23.06 1.29 -26.51
N ARG A 519 23.87 1.88 -25.64
CA ARG A 519 24.72 1.13 -24.72
C ARG A 519 23.86 0.31 -23.74
N LEU A 520 22.78 0.91 -23.22
CA LEU A 520 21.86 0.24 -22.30
C LEU A 520 21.21 -1.00 -22.94
N ALA A 521 20.70 -0.87 -24.17
CA ALA A 521 20.08 -1.98 -24.90
C ALA A 521 21.06 -3.09 -25.31
N SER A 522 22.37 -2.79 -25.39
CA SER A 522 23.41 -3.75 -25.75
C SER A 522 23.90 -4.64 -24.60
N LEU A 523 23.49 -4.31 -23.34
CA LEU A 523 23.94 -5.06 -22.17
C LEU A 523 23.26 -6.43 -22.05
N PRO A 524 23.97 -7.45 -21.54
CA PRO A 524 23.39 -8.76 -21.28
C PRO A 524 22.15 -8.67 -20.40
N ARG A 525 21.09 -9.39 -20.73
CA ARG A 525 19.79 -9.42 -20.03
C ARG A 525 18.95 -8.14 -20.15
N LEU A 526 19.44 -7.09 -20.82
CA LEU A 526 18.68 -5.90 -21.14
C LEU A 526 18.45 -5.89 -22.66
N GLY A 527 17.21 -6.03 -23.10
CA GLY A 527 16.83 -5.85 -24.48
C GLY A 527 16.26 -4.45 -24.72
N GLU A 528 15.96 -4.11 -25.98
CA GLU A 528 15.39 -2.80 -26.36
C GLU A 528 14.17 -2.39 -25.53
N LYS A 529 13.25 -3.34 -25.26
CA LYS A 529 12.04 -3.08 -24.44
C LYS A 529 12.40 -2.74 -22.99
N SER A 530 13.34 -3.46 -22.37
CA SER A 530 13.76 -3.21 -20.99
C SER A 530 14.50 -1.89 -20.88
N ALA A 531 15.36 -1.57 -21.83
CA ALA A 531 16.05 -0.29 -21.90
C ALA A 531 15.06 0.87 -22.06
N ALA A 532 14.06 0.73 -22.95
CA ALA A 532 13.02 1.73 -23.14
C ALA A 532 12.19 1.96 -21.85
N ASN A 533 11.83 0.90 -21.12
CA ASN A 533 11.09 1.01 -19.84
C ASN A 533 11.92 1.75 -18.79
N ILE A 534 13.21 1.45 -18.65
CA ILE A 534 14.11 2.17 -17.73
C ILE A 534 14.16 3.65 -18.07
N LEU A 535 14.37 4.00 -19.34
CA LEU A 535 14.46 5.40 -19.78
C LEU A 535 13.13 6.16 -19.59
N GLU A 536 11.99 5.49 -19.79
CA GLU A 536 10.69 6.06 -19.51
C GLU A 536 10.47 6.27 -18.00
N GLY A 537 10.93 5.32 -17.16
CA GLY A 537 10.96 5.49 -15.70
C GLY A 537 11.83 6.69 -15.28
N VAL A 538 13.01 6.85 -15.89
CA VAL A 538 13.89 8.02 -15.67
C VAL A 538 13.17 9.32 -16.07
N ARG A 539 12.50 9.36 -17.23
CA ARG A 539 11.75 10.52 -17.67
C ARG A 539 10.61 10.89 -16.71
N ARG A 540 9.81 9.88 -16.28
CA ARG A 540 8.73 10.09 -15.31
C ARG A 540 9.24 10.60 -13.96
N SER A 541 10.44 10.21 -13.55
CA SER A 541 11.02 10.63 -12.27
C SER A 541 11.30 12.15 -12.20
N LEU A 542 11.39 12.86 -13.31
CA LEU A 542 11.54 14.31 -13.35
C LEU A 542 10.29 15.06 -12.79
N GLU A 543 9.14 14.39 -12.77
CA GLU A 543 7.89 14.94 -12.24
C GLU A 543 7.65 14.65 -10.76
N VAL A 544 8.53 13.88 -10.15
CA VAL A 544 8.43 13.50 -8.73
C VAL A 544 8.46 14.74 -7.84
N PRO A 545 7.56 14.88 -6.83
CA PRO A 545 7.50 16.07 -5.99
C PRO A 545 8.73 16.23 -5.08
N PHE A 546 9.04 17.46 -4.70
CA PHE A 546 10.27 17.85 -4.01
C PHE A 546 10.55 17.08 -2.73
N GLU A 547 9.54 16.78 -1.91
CA GLU A 547 9.71 16.00 -0.69
C GLU A 547 10.26 14.59 -0.95
N ARG A 548 9.90 13.98 -2.08
CA ARG A 548 10.44 12.68 -2.48
C ARG A 548 11.85 12.79 -3.05
N VAL A 549 12.13 13.86 -3.80
CA VAL A 549 13.49 14.16 -4.26
C VAL A 549 14.42 14.36 -3.06
N LEU A 550 13.99 15.15 -2.06
CA LEU A 550 14.77 15.36 -0.83
C LEU A 550 15.03 14.04 -0.06
N PHE A 551 14.03 13.18 0.03
CA PHE A 551 14.20 11.85 0.60
C PHE A 551 15.16 10.98 -0.23
N ALA A 552 15.07 11.06 -1.57
CA ALA A 552 15.91 10.31 -2.51
C ALA A 552 17.40 10.66 -2.42
N LEU A 553 17.75 11.90 -2.06
CA LEU A 553 19.15 12.31 -1.82
C LEU A 553 19.84 11.47 -0.74
N GLY A 554 19.07 10.82 0.14
CA GLY A 554 19.58 9.86 1.12
C GLY A 554 20.39 10.49 2.26
N ILE A 555 20.11 11.73 2.60
CA ILE A 555 20.73 12.44 3.75
C ILE A 555 20.53 11.61 5.01
N ARG A 556 21.58 11.42 5.78
CA ARG A 556 21.56 10.58 6.98
C ARG A 556 20.51 11.10 7.97
N PHE A 557 19.72 10.20 8.55
CA PHE A 557 18.60 10.48 9.46
C PHE A 557 17.40 11.20 8.83
N VAL A 558 17.47 11.67 7.60
CA VAL A 558 16.31 12.23 6.89
C VAL A 558 15.50 11.09 6.27
N GLY A 559 14.42 10.74 6.94
CA GLY A 559 13.42 9.77 6.44
C GLY A 559 12.35 10.45 5.58
N GLU A 560 11.42 9.65 5.05
CA GLU A 560 10.30 10.13 4.23
C GLU A 560 9.48 11.24 4.93
N THR A 561 9.14 11.04 6.21
CA THR A 561 8.39 12.01 7.02
C THR A 561 9.19 13.29 7.25
N THR A 562 10.44 13.17 7.65
CA THR A 562 11.34 14.32 7.88
C THR A 562 11.55 15.13 6.58
N ALA A 563 11.74 14.45 5.44
CA ALA A 563 11.87 15.11 4.14
C ALA A 563 10.61 15.90 3.79
N LYS A 564 9.42 15.35 4.08
CA LYS A 564 8.15 16.06 3.88
C LYS A 564 8.06 17.33 4.73
N TYR A 565 8.40 17.25 6.03
CA TYR A 565 8.37 18.43 6.90
C TYR A 565 9.39 19.48 6.51
N LEU A 566 10.62 19.09 6.14
CA LEU A 566 11.63 20.00 5.62
C LEU A 566 11.17 20.69 4.32
N ALA A 567 10.59 19.93 3.38
CA ALA A 567 10.06 20.49 2.12
C ALA A 567 8.90 21.46 2.37
N LEU A 568 8.03 21.19 3.33
CA LEU A 568 6.94 22.08 3.72
C LEU A 568 7.45 23.36 4.41
N HIS A 569 8.47 23.24 5.27
CA HIS A 569 8.99 24.37 6.03
C HIS A 569 9.85 25.31 5.18
N PHE A 570 10.83 24.75 4.44
CA PHE A 570 11.82 25.54 3.69
C PHE A 570 11.45 25.80 2.25
N ARG A 571 10.51 25.06 1.67
CA ARG A 571 10.00 25.17 0.31
C ARG A 571 11.00 24.86 -0.81
N THR A 572 12.28 25.16 -0.64
CA THR A 572 13.32 24.93 -1.65
C THR A 572 14.53 24.21 -1.07
N LEU A 573 15.25 23.47 -1.91
CA LEU A 573 16.50 22.82 -1.51
C LEU A 573 17.57 23.86 -1.12
N ASP A 574 17.61 25.00 -1.80
CA ASP A 574 18.59 26.06 -1.53
C ASP A 574 18.35 26.69 -0.16
N ALA A 575 17.09 26.85 0.27
CA ALA A 575 16.78 27.30 1.62
C ALA A 575 17.23 26.29 2.69
N ILE A 576 17.04 24.98 2.45
CA ILE A 576 17.54 23.94 3.34
C ILE A 576 19.07 23.95 3.41
N ALA A 577 19.75 24.10 2.27
CA ALA A 577 21.21 24.10 2.18
C ALA A 577 21.85 25.34 2.83
N ALA A 578 21.17 26.49 2.86
CA ALA A 578 21.62 27.72 3.46
C ALA A 578 21.27 27.87 4.95
N ALA A 579 20.34 27.06 5.46
CA ALA A 579 19.82 27.17 6.82
C ALA A 579 20.86 26.76 7.86
N THR A 580 20.84 27.47 8.98
CA THR A 580 21.66 27.14 10.18
C THR A 580 21.07 25.89 10.89
N LYS A 581 21.84 25.32 11.82
CA LYS A 581 21.38 24.19 12.65
C LYS A 581 20.14 24.54 13.47
N GLU A 582 20.10 25.75 13.98
CA GLU A 582 19.00 26.29 14.78
C GLU A 582 17.73 26.43 13.95
N GLU A 583 17.83 26.99 12.75
CA GLU A 583 16.71 27.12 11.80
C GLU A 583 16.21 25.75 11.31
N LEU A 584 17.11 24.81 11.03
CA LEU A 584 16.72 23.44 10.66
C LEU A 584 15.94 22.74 11.79
N ALA A 585 16.31 22.99 13.05
CA ALA A 585 15.65 22.42 14.22
C ALA A 585 14.24 23.02 14.51
N GLU A 586 13.87 24.12 13.85
CA GLU A 586 12.50 24.67 13.93
C GLU A 586 11.48 23.83 13.12
N ALA A 587 11.95 23.06 12.13
CA ALA A 587 11.07 22.16 11.38
C ALA A 587 10.62 20.98 12.25
N GLU A 588 9.36 20.57 12.06
CA GLU A 588 8.75 19.45 12.81
C GLU A 588 9.59 18.16 12.62
N GLU A 589 9.79 17.41 13.71
CA GLU A 589 10.59 16.18 13.78
C GLU A 589 12.08 16.33 13.41
N VAL A 590 12.61 17.54 13.30
CA VAL A 590 14.04 17.79 13.08
C VAL A 590 14.72 18.12 14.41
N GLY A 591 15.44 17.16 14.97
CA GLY A 591 16.28 17.37 16.15
C GLY A 591 17.72 17.75 15.78
N ALA A 592 18.53 18.11 16.78
CA ALA A 592 19.93 18.54 16.59
C ALA A 592 20.76 17.56 15.74
N LYS A 593 20.60 16.24 15.94
CA LYS A 593 21.32 15.20 15.18
C LYS A 593 20.97 15.18 13.69
N ILE A 594 19.73 15.48 13.35
CA ILE A 594 19.26 15.55 11.95
C ILE A 594 19.78 16.85 11.33
N ALA A 595 19.69 17.97 12.05
CA ALA A 595 20.21 19.26 11.60
C ALA A 595 21.72 19.20 11.32
N ASP A 596 22.51 18.57 12.20
CA ASP A 596 23.94 18.34 12.00
C ASP A 596 24.20 17.54 10.72
N ALA A 597 23.45 16.45 10.48
CA ALA A 597 23.62 15.61 9.30
C ALA A 597 23.29 16.35 7.99
N ILE A 598 22.29 17.22 8.01
CA ILE A 598 21.90 18.06 6.85
C ILE A 598 23.02 19.05 6.53
N VAL A 599 23.52 19.78 7.53
CA VAL A 599 24.62 20.77 7.35
C VAL A 599 25.87 20.08 6.80
N GLU A 600 26.27 18.93 7.36
CA GLU A 600 27.42 18.18 6.87
C GLU A 600 27.23 17.66 5.43
N TYR A 601 26.03 17.23 5.07
CA TYR A 601 25.73 16.78 3.71
C TYR A 601 25.94 17.87 2.65
N PHE A 602 25.50 19.11 2.93
CA PHE A 602 25.66 20.23 1.99
C PHE A 602 27.06 20.89 2.02
N LYS A 603 27.90 20.63 3.03
CA LYS A 603 29.30 21.01 3.01
C LYS A 603 30.14 20.19 2.04
N ASP A 604 29.76 18.93 1.80
CA ASP A 604 30.48 18.03 0.91
C ASP A 604 30.37 18.48 -0.55
N GLU A 605 31.55 18.74 -1.18
CA GLU A 605 31.61 19.20 -2.58
C GLU A 605 31.09 18.15 -3.57
N ALA A 606 31.29 16.86 -3.30
CA ALA A 606 30.82 15.79 -4.14
C ALA A 606 29.26 15.75 -4.17
N ASN A 607 28.62 15.93 -3.00
CA ASN A 607 27.17 16.00 -2.92
C ASN A 607 26.61 17.23 -3.65
N ARG A 608 27.28 18.39 -3.54
CA ARG A 608 26.88 19.61 -4.27
C ARG A 608 27.01 19.43 -5.77
N ALA A 609 28.07 18.78 -6.25
CA ALA A 609 28.26 18.50 -7.68
C ALA A 609 27.14 17.57 -8.20
N ILE A 610 26.80 16.52 -7.46
CA ILE A 610 25.70 15.62 -7.80
C ILE A 610 24.36 16.38 -7.87
N ILE A 611 24.08 17.25 -6.89
CA ILE A 611 22.87 18.08 -6.88
C ILE A 611 22.83 19.01 -8.11
N ALA A 612 23.96 19.58 -8.52
CA ALA A 612 24.03 20.40 -9.73
C ALA A 612 23.67 19.59 -10.98
N THR A 613 24.22 18.36 -11.13
CA THR A 613 23.88 17.45 -12.23
C THR A 613 22.38 17.08 -12.24
N LEU A 614 21.80 16.78 -11.07
CA LEU A 614 20.37 16.48 -10.95
C LEU A 614 19.50 17.69 -11.31
N ARG A 615 19.96 18.91 -10.98
CA ARG A 615 19.28 20.16 -11.33
C ARG A 615 19.33 20.43 -12.84
N GLU A 616 20.47 20.20 -13.48
CA GLU A 616 20.64 20.27 -14.93
C GLU A 616 19.75 19.27 -15.66
N ALA A 617 19.55 18.08 -15.08
CA ALA A 617 18.63 17.06 -15.58
C ALA A 617 17.14 17.47 -15.48
N GLY A 618 16.80 18.48 -14.68
CA GLY A 618 15.46 19.02 -14.55
C GLY A 618 14.64 18.47 -13.37
N LEU A 619 15.28 17.93 -12.34
CA LEU A 619 14.58 17.51 -11.13
C LEU A 619 13.97 18.70 -10.38
N ARG A 620 12.85 18.46 -9.70
CA ARG A 620 12.14 19.48 -8.92
C ARG A 620 12.79 19.67 -7.55
N PHE A 621 13.42 20.81 -7.33
CA PHE A 621 14.02 21.18 -6.05
C PHE A 621 13.20 22.22 -5.27
N GLU A 622 11.95 22.41 -5.67
CA GLU A 622 11.01 23.32 -5.05
C GLU A 622 9.68 22.62 -4.81
N ALA A 623 9.07 22.88 -3.66
CA ALA A 623 7.73 22.44 -3.38
C ALA A 623 6.76 23.18 -4.32
N VAL A 624 6.07 22.42 -5.16
CA VAL A 624 5.00 23.01 -6.00
C VAL A 624 3.95 23.54 -5.03
N ASN A 625 3.63 24.83 -5.10
CA ASN A 625 2.46 25.36 -4.44
C ASN A 625 1.27 24.56 -5.00
N LYS A 626 0.63 23.73 -4.20
CA LYS A 626 -0.75 23.31 -4.47
C LYS A 626 -1.48 24.62 -4.74
N GLN A 627 -2.16 24.74 -5.87
CA GLN A 627 -2.81 25.98 -6.32
C GLN A 627 -3.45 26.64 -5.10
N GLN A 628 -2.91 27.81 -4.74
CA GLN A 628 -3.43 28.61 -3.67
C GLN A 628 -4.83 29.00 -4.11
N LYS A 629 -5.87 28.45 -3.47
CA LYS A 629 -7.26 28.72 -3.84
C LYS A 629 -7.64 30.17 -3.60
N SER A 630 -6.97 30.82 -2.65
CA SER A 630 -7.06 32.26 -2.40
C SER A 630 -5.89 32.74 -1.54
N SER A 631 -5.68 34.06 -1.44
CA SER A 631 -4.72 34.71 -0.53
C SER A 631 -5.36 35.14 0.82
N ALA A 632 -6.51 34.60 1.17
CA ALA A 632 -7.27 34.97 2.36
C ALA A 632 -6.48 34.87 3.68
N LEU A 633 -5.50 33.97 3.73
CA LEU A 633 -4.68 33.73 4.91
C LEU A 633 -3.19 34.06 4.67
N GLU A 634 -2.86 34.80 3.61
CA GLU A 634 -1.48 35.16 3.30
C GLU A 634 -0.82 35.89 4.45
N GLY A 635 0.37 35.42 4.86
CA GLY A 635 1.12 35.95 6.00
C GLY A 635 0.55 35.60 7.38
N LYS A 636 -0.56 34.85 7.49
CA LYS A 636 -1.16 34.44 8.74
C LYS A 636 -0.58 33.14 9.26
N SER A 637 -0.26 33.10 10.55
CA SER A 637 0.19 31.92 11.28
C SER A 637 -0.97 31.34 12.11
N VAL A 638 -1.36 30.12 11.86
CA VAL A 638 -2.57 29.51 12.38
C VAL A 638 -2.25 28.23 13.16
N VAL A 639 -2.88 28.00 14.30
CA VAL A 639 -2.83 26.74 15.05
C VAL A 639 -4.17 26.02 14.93
N ILE A 640 -4.18 24.79 14.46
CA ILE A 640 -5.38 23.95 14.40
C ILE A 640 -5.45 23.08 15.66
N SER A 641 -6.56 23.16 16.42
CA SER A 641 -6.72 22.40 17.65
C SER A 641 -8.17 22.01 17.91
N GLY A 642 -8.42 20.78 18.31
CA GLY A 642 -9.77 20.28 18.57
C GLY A 642 -10.21 19.25 17.53
N LYS A 643 -11.50 18.94 17.50
CA LYS A 643 -12.18 18.02 16.61
C LYS A 643 -13.12 18.81 15.71
N PHE A 644 -13.07 18.60 14.41
CA PHE A 644 -13.85 19.34 13.42
C PHE A 644 -14.96 18.46 12.88
N GLU A 645 -16.09 19.04 12.51
CA GLU A 645 -17.23 18.32 11.98
C GLU A 645 -17.02 18.00 10.50
N GLY A 646 -17.00 16.71 10.14
CA GLY A 646 -16.81 16.27 8.76
C GLY A 646 -15.39 16.41 8.18
N ARG A 647 -14.39 16.89 8.96
CA ARG A 647 -13.01 17.10 8.50
C ARG A 647 -11.97 16.62 9.51
N SER A 648 -10.86 16.09 9.04
CA SER A 648 -9.72 15.80 9.90
C SER A 648 -8.92 17.08 10.24
N ARG A 649 -8.06 17.02 11.28
CA ARG A 649 -7.13 18.13 11.54
C ARG A 649 -6.19 18.40 10.39
N ASP A 650 -5.83 17.37 9.64
CA ASP A 650 -4.92 17.51 8.51
C ASP A 650 -5.63 18.14 7.30
N ASP A 651 -6.93 17.88 7.10
CA ASP A 651 -7.74 18.61 6.12
C ASP A 651 -7.84 20.09 6.49
N MET A 652 -8.03 20.42 7.78
CA MET A 652 -8.06 21.81 8.25
C MET A 652 -6.72 22.51 8.07
N LYS A 653 -5.59 21.81 8.27
CA LYS A 653 -4.26 22.34 7.99
C LYS A 653 -4.05 22.55 6.48
N ALA A 654 -4.51 21.58 5.67
CA ALA A 654 -4.46 21.72 4.22
C ALA A 654 -5.25 22.95 3.74
N LEU A 655 -6.44 23.22 4.31
CA LEU A 655 -7.20 24.43 4.01
C LEU A 655 -6.45 25.71 4.37
N VAL A 656 -5.76 25.75 5.52
CA VAL A 656 -4.91 26.91 5.87
C VAL A 656 -3.85 27.15 4.79
N GLU A 657 -3.17 26.09 4.34
CA GLU A 657 -2.12 26.17 3.31
C GLU A 657 -2.68 26.51 1.92
N GLU A 658 -3.83 25.94 1.56
CA GLU A 658 -4.53 26.20 0.30
C GLU A 658 -4.97 27.68 0.18
N HIS A 659 -5.15 28.37 1.31
CA HIS A 659 -5.51 29.80 1.35
C HIS A 659 -4.34 30.72 1.74
N GLY A 660 -3.08 30.23 1.66
CA GLY A 660 -1.86 31.02 1.83
C GLY A 660 -1.40 31.20 3.29
N GLY A 661 -2.02 30.54 4.25
CA GLY A 661 -1.65 30.60 5.65
C GLY A 661 -0.50 29.63 6.02
N ARG A 662 0.10 29.83 7.18
CA ARG A 662 1.12 28.97 7.78
C ARG A 662 0.56 28.23 8.98
N ASN A 663 0.72 26.89 9.00
CA ASN A 663 0.36 26.07 10.15
C ASN A 663 1.48 26.05 11.20
N LEU A 664 1.11 26.29 12.47
CA LEU A 664 2.00 26.14 13.62
C LEU A 664 1.50 25.05 14.57
N ALA A 665 2.43 24.27 15.14
CA ALA A 665 2.09 23.16 16.04
C ALA A 665 1.69 23.63 17.45
N THR A 666 2.27 24.77 17.91
CA THR A 666 2.12 25.29 19.27
C THR A 666 1.63 26.73 19.30
N VAL A 667 0.82 27.08 20.28
CA VAL A 667 0.39 28.45 20.52
C VAL A 667 1.55 29.27 21.07
N SER A 668 1.91 30.36 20.39
CA SER A 668 2.95 31.32 20.78
C SER A 668 2.49 32.75 20.46
N ALA A 669 3.25 33.77 20.84
CA ALA A 669 2.96 35.16 20.51
C ALA A 669 2.96 35.46 18.99
N ASN A 670 3.55 34.59 18.19
CA ASN A 670 3.62 34.71 16.72
C ASN A 670 2.44 34.03 16.01
N VAL A 671 1.43 33.55 16.75
CA VAL A 671 0.21 32.96 16.20
C VAL A 671 -0.85 34.03 16.04
N ASP A 672 -1.36 34.25 14.83
CA ASP A 672 -2.41 35.20 14.56
C ASP A 672 -3.77 34.76 15.14
N PHE A 673 -4.10 33.48 14.98
CA PHE A 673 -5.30 32.90 15.60
C PHE A 673 -5.22 31.37 15.71
N VAL A 674 -6.05 30.84 16.57
CA VAL A 674 -6.24 29.40 16.75
C VAL A 674 -7.61 29.02 16.21
N VAL A 675 -7.68 28.01 15.33
CA VAL A 675 -8.96 27.42 14.93
C VAL A 675 -9.29 26.29 15.90
N ALA A 676 -10.36 26.48 16.66
CA ALA A 676 -10.81 25.58 17.71
C ALA A 676 -11.99 24.75 17.23
N GLY A 677 -11.78 23.46 17.03
CA GLY A 677 -12.86 22.49 16.94
C GLY A 677 -13.36 22.06 18.32
N GLU A 678 -14.33 21.16 18.35
CA GLU A 678 -14.81 20.54 19.59
C GLU A 678 -13.65 19.90 20.38
N ASN A 679 -13.72 19.98 21.71
CA ASN A 679 -12.73 19.40 22.62
C ASN A 679 -11.28 19.90 22.39
N MET A 680 -11.12 21.19 22.06
CA MET A 680 -9.81 21.83 22.10
C MET A 680 -9.16 21.63 23.47
N GLY A 681 -7.92 21.14 23.51
CA GLY A 681 -7.21 20.85 24.75
C GLY A 681 -7.10 22.07 25.67
N PRO A 682 -7.43 21.95 26.97
CA PRO A 682 -7.51 23.07 27.90
C PRO A 682 -6.21 23.85 28.03
N ALA A 683 -5.07 23.18 27.94
CA ALA A 683 -3.75 23.82 28.00
C ALA A 683 -3.50 24.78 26.81
N LYS A 684 -3.94 24.41 25.59
CA LYS A 684 -3.80 25.28 24.42
C LYS A 684 -4.75 26.47 24.48
N ARG A 685 -5.99 26.28 25.00
CA ARG A 685 -6.96 27.34 25.21
C ARG A 685 -6.46 28.37 26.22
N GLN A 686 -6.03 27.94 27.41
CA GLN A 686 -5.46 28.81 28.43
C GLN A 686 -4.23 29.58 27.92
N LYS A 687 -3.40 28.93 27.12
CA LYS A 687 -2.21 29.56 26.54
C LYS A 687 -2.59 30.63 25.50
N ALA A 688 -3.59 30.37 24.66
CA ALA A 688 -4.09 31.35 23.69
C ALA A 688 -4.71 32.57 24.41
N GLU A 689 -5.55 32.32 25.40
CA GLU A 689 -6.15 33.38 26.22
C GLU A 689 -5.10 34.22 26.95
N LYS A 690 -4.09 33.58 27.54
CA LYS A 690 -2.98 34.27 28.23
C LYS A 690 -2.13 35.14 27.29
N LEU A 691 -1.98 34.73 26.05
CA LEU A 691 -1.19 35.45 25.04
C LEU A 691 -2.04 36.43 24.20
N GLY A 692 -3.35 36.51 24.43
CA GLY A 692 -4.28 37.35 23.66
C GLY A 692 -4.45 36.89 22.20
N VAL A 693 -4.16 35.61 21.89
CA VAL A 693 -4.31 35.05 20.56
C VAL A 693 -5.80 34.74 20.32
N LYS A 694 -6.35 35.24 19.21
CA LYS A 694 -7.75 35.07 18.83
C LYS A 694 -8.07 33.58 18.62
N ILE A 695 -9.18 33.12 19.17
CA ILE A 695 -9.68 31.75 18.94
C ILE A 695 -10.90 31.86 18.03
N LEU A 696 -10.87 31.17 16.90
CA LEU A 696 -11.96 31.06 15.92
C LEU A 696 -12.60 29.69 16.00
N SER A 697 -13.89 29.61 15.86
CA SER A 697 -14.61 28.36 15.60
C SER A 697 -14.37 27.88 14.16
N GLU A 698 -14.70 26.63 13.84
CA GLU A 698 -14.66 26.11 12.46
C GLU A 698 -15.50 26.95 11.53
N GLN A 699 -16.69 27.35 11.92
CA GLN A 699 -17.60 28.17 11.11
C GLN A 699 -17.02 29.55 10.81
N GLU A 700 -16.45 30.23 11.83
CA GLU A 700 -15.79 31.54 11.65
C GLU A 700 -14.58 31.45 10.74
N PHE A 701 -13.81 30.35 10.84
CA PHE A 701 -12.67 30.09 9.96
C PHE A 701 -13.11 29.84 8.51
N MET A 702 -14.16 29.03 8.31
CA MET A 702 -14.72 28.79 6.97
C MET A 702 -15.30 30.07 6.34
N ALA A 703 -15.94 30.93 7.12
CA ALA A 703 -16.40 32.24 6.65
C ALA A 703 -15.23 33.13 6.24
N LEU A 704 -14.14 33.16 7.01
CA LEU A 704 -12.95 33.97 6.72
C LEU A 704 -12.30 33.58 5.39
N ILE A 705 -12.19 32.29 5.09
CA ILE A 705 -11.63 31.84 3.81
C ILE A 705 -12.58 32.03 2.64
N ALA A 706 -13.91 31.97 2.86
CA ALA A 706 -14.92 32.24 1.82
C ALA A 706 -14.99 33.73 1.45
N GLU A 707 -14.86 34.65 2.40
CA GLU A 707 -14.80 36.09 2.14
C GLU A 707 -13.58 36.46 1.29
N GLY A 708 -12.43 35.81 1.53
CA GLY A 708 -11.23 36.01 0.73
C GLY A 708 -11.32 35.45 -0.69
N GLN A 709 -12.13 34.43 -0.96
CA GLN A 709 -12.42 33.94 -2.30
C GLN A 709 -13.23 34.95 -3.12
N ASN A 710 -14.23 35.60 -2.55
CA ASN A 710 -15.05 36.60 -3.25
C ASN A 710 -14.24 37.83 -3.66
N TYR A 711 -13.13 38.14 -2.99
CA TYR A 711 -12.27 39.28 -3.34
C TYR A 711 -11.37 38.95 -4.54
N VAL A 712 -10.93 37.72 -4.72
CA VAL A 712 -10.11 37.27 -5.87
C VAL A 712 -10.97 37.18 -7.12
N ASP A 713 -12.16 36.60 -7.05
CA ASP A 713 -13.10 36.52 -8.16
C ASP A 713 -13.59 37.90 -8.60
N GLY A 714 -13.72 38.88 -7.69
CA GLY A 714 -14.02 40.27 -7.98
C GLY A 714 -12.87 41.01 -8.70
N ALA A 715 -11.61 40.76 -8.31
CA ALA A 715 -10.44 41.36 -8.90
C ALA A 715 -10.15 40.83 -10.33
N GLU A 716 -10.37 39.53 -10.59
CA GLU A 716 -10.29 38.97 -11.95
C GLU A 716 -11.41 39.49 -12.86
N ALA A 717 -12.61 39.71 -12.33
CA ALA A 717 -13.71 40.29 -13.09
C ALA A 717 -13.46 41.78 -13.45
N GLU A 718 -12.83 42.57 -12.58
CA GLU A 718 -12.44 43.96 -12.87
C GLU A 718 -11.27 44.03 -13.87
N THR A 719 -10.28 43.14 -13.80
CA THR A 719 -9.16 43.08 -14.74
C THR A 719 -9.60 42.69 -16.17
N ILE A 720 -10.65 41.85 -16.29
CA ILE A 720 -11.22 41.46 -17.59
C ILE A 720 -12.09 42.60 -18.17
N SER A 721 -12.68 43.47 -17.34
CA SER A 721 -13.48 44.62 -17.80
C SER A 721 -12.61 45.78 -18.28
N GLU A 722 -11.42 46.00 -17.70
CA GLU A 722 -10.50 47.05 -18.14
C GLU A 722 -9.72 46.72 -19.44
N THR A 723 -9.49 45.43 -19.72
CA THR A 723 -8.84 44.98 -20.96
C THR A 723 -9.76 45.01 -22.20
N LYS A 724 -11.10 45.14 -22.05
CA LYS A 724 -12.06 45.23 -23.17
C LYS A 724 -12.38 46.66 -23.63
N SER A 725 -11.89 47.70 -22.94
CA SER A 725 -12.17 49.10 -23.28
C SER A 725 -11.08 49.84 -24.11
N ALA A 726 -10.02 49.13 -24.54
CA ALA A 726 -8.86 49.73 -25.22
C ALA A 726 -8.64 49.33 -26.69
N GLU A 727 -9.64 48.83 -27.41
CA GLU A 727 -9.55 48.68 -28.88
C GLU A 727 -10.39 49.74 -29.59
N LYS A 728 -9.72 50.81 -30.02
CA LYS A 728 -10.22 51.73 -31.05
C LYS A 728 -9.92 51.18 -32.45
N PRO A 729 -10.84 51.26 -33.40
CA PRO A 729 -10.62 50.73 -34.74
C PRO A 729 -9.68 51.65 -35.57
N ILE A 730 -8.64 51.03 -36.11
CA ILE A 730 -7.79 51.65 -37.13
C ILE A 730 -8.44 51.42 -38.49
N GLN A 731 -8.88 52.54 -39.13
CA GLN A 731 -9.32 52.55 -40.51
C GLN A 731 -8.19 52.19 -41.46
N GLY A 732 -8.50 51.36 -42.44
CA GLY A 732 -7.59 50.93 -43.46
C GLY A 732 -7.24 52.03 -44.48
N THR A 733 -6.10 51.89 -45.11
CA THR A 733 -5.81 52.37 -46.46
C THR A 733 -5.03 51.29 -47.20
N LEU A 734 -5.55 50.98 -48.38
CA LEU A 734 -4.89 50.16 -49.39
C LEU A 734 -3.58 50.82 -49.85
N PHE A 735 -2.52 50.03 -49.96
CA PHE A 735 -1.78 49.86 -51.24
C PHE A 735 -0.99 48.53 -51.11
#